data_cadd9391a268969ba3933e4bbd677dd6
#
_entry.id   cadd9391a268969ba3933e4bbd677dd6
#
_cell.length_a   1.000
_cell.length_b   1.000
_cell.length_c   1.000
_cell.angle_alpha   90.00
_cell.angle_beta   90.00
_cell.angle_gamma   90.00
#
_symmetry.space_group_name_H-M   'P 1'
#
loop_
_entity.id
_entity.type
_entity.pdbx_description
1 polymer ?
#
loop_
_entity_poly.entity_id
_entity_poly.type
_entity_poly.pdbx_seq_one_letter_code
_entity_poly.pdbx_strand_id
1 'polypeptide(L)'
;IGEITMDWNNKILWVGTGENNSSRSSYSGIGILKTEPNGSNWVNVGLTDSHHIGKILINPSNKDHVIVGVTGHLYSKNKNRGVYVTKDGGGTWEKTLYINDGTGIIDMAHTPNSFNIMYATAWEKDRKTWNLDEGGKHSSIYKSVDAGATWKNISSKDSGFPNGEGVGRIGIAVYDENIVYAVLDNQFRRELKNQNEDENLSKEYFKDISIDDFKKIKSDDLNRFLRSNRFPRKYNAKSVNSDIKSGKIEPKDLYSYLVNANSELFDTPVIGAEVYKSVDGGKNWNKTHETYLEGLYYSYGYYFGKIHVDPNNSNKIYTYGVPLITSDDGGKTFYSIGKENVHADHHDLWINPDKSGHLINGNDGGVNITYDDGKNWIKNNSTEVGQFYSINVDYQKPYNVYGGLQDNGVWMGPHNTSPSKRWNMTGNYPWKSILGGDGMEVQIDSRNPNIVYTGSQFGFYSRLDLETGKRRSIKPVHELGQSPFRFNWQTPIRLSSHNQDVLYYGSNFLHKSVDKGDSWEIISEDLTKGGKIGNVPYGTLTTISESPLNKDIIYTGSDDGMIHVTKNGGKTWKNISQDLPQDLWVSKLYASSHEENIIYASLDGYRWDNFSPYLFKSKDYGKTWTSISSNLPDSPINVVIEDNINENILYVGNDHGVYASLDYGINWEPFNNGLNSAAVHDLVIQKDESHLLVGTHGRSIYLADIEKIQSLSSDILKSPLYMYPIKSIKKSASWGVKRSVWSEPFNPNLELTIFSSTNKEYQLSIVDSNGNTVYNISDKFDRGFNFIDYDLKHNQNKNGYLDKGSYKVLIITDKDNLEKEFQIK
;
A
#
# COMPACT_ATOMS: atom_id res chain seq x y z
N ILE A 1 -3.80 -0.45 -10.82
CA ILE A 1 -4.56 -0.89 -12.01
C ILE A 1 -6.03 -0.56 -11.76
N GLY A 2 -6.68 0.12 -12.73
CA GLY A 2 -8.10 0.47 -12.64
C GLY A 2 -9.02 -0.53 -13.34
N GLU A 3 -8.56 -1.10 -14.47
CA GLU A 3 -9.33 -2.09 -15.22
C GLU A 3 -8.40 -3.02 -16.00
N ILE A 4 -8.81 -4.27 -16.13
CA ILE A 4 -8.18 -5.26 -17.01
C ILE A 4 -9.26 -5.89 -17.87
N THR A 5 -9.06 -5.90 -19.18
CA THR A 5 -9.98 -6.58 -20.11
C THR A 5 -9.20 -7.28 -21.21
N MET A 6 -9.77 -8.38 -21.73
CA MET A 6 -9.09 -9.23 -22.70
C MET A 6 -9.92 -9.40 -23.96
N ASP A 7 -9.31 -9.17 -25.11
CA ASP A 7 -9.79 -9.69 -26.38
C ASP A 7 -9.40 -11.16 -26.48
N TRP A 8 -10.31 -12.04 -26.15
CA TRP A 8 -10.10 -13.49 -26.13
C TRP A 8 -9.82 -14.09 -27.51
N ASN A 9 -10.37 -13.49 -28.57
CA ASN A 9 -10.21 -13.99 -29.93
C ASN A 9 -8.78 -13.74 -30.45
N ASN A 10 -8.23 -12.57 -30.14
CA ASN A 10 -6.90 -12.18 -30.59
C ASN A 10 -5.83 -12.36 -29.50
N LYS A 11 -6.21 -12.75 -28.28
CA LYS A 11 -5.32 -12.90 -27.11
C LYS A 11 -4.56 -11.62 -26.78
N ILE A 12 -5.25 -10.50 -26.83
CA ILE A 12 -4.72 -9.18 -26.53
C ILE A 12 -5.28 -8.73 -25.18
N LEU A 13 -4.38 -8.44 -24.23
CA LEU A 13 -4.74 -7.89 -22.93
C LEU A 13 -4.63 -6.37 -22.96
N TRP A 14 -5.66 -5.69 -22.47
CA TRP A 14 -5.71 -4.27 -22.25
C TRP A 14 -5.74 -3.98 -20.76
N VAL A 15 -4.90 -3.06 -20.30
CA VAL A 15 -4.80 -2.65 -18.90
C VAL A 15 -4.95 -1.14 -18.82
N GLY A 16 -6.02 -0.71 -18.17
CA GLY A 16 -6.20 0.66 -17.72
C GLY A 16 -5.45 0.86 -16.41
N THR A 17 -4.46 1.73 -16.41
CA THR A 17 -3.63 1.96 -15.24
C THR A 17 -4.25 2.97 -14.26
N GLY A 18 -3.68 3.07 -13.05
CA GLY A 18 -4.20 3.87 -11.95
C GLY A 18 -5.33 3.18 -11.18
N GLU A 19 -5.36 3.32 -9.88
CA GLU A 19 -6.40 2.74 -9.04
C GLU A 19 -7.66 3.62 -9.08
N ASN A 20 -8.82 3.03 -9.38
CA ASN A 20 -10.06 3.78 -9.59
C ASN A 20 -10.95 3.90 -8.35
N ASN A 21 -10.53 3.36 -7.21
CA ASN A 21 -11.29 3.37 -5.97
C ASN A 21 -11.19 4.68 -5.16
N SER A 22 -10.34 5.62 -5.58
CA SER A 22 -10.16 6.95 -4.97
C SER A 22 -9.74 6.95 -3.50
N SER A 23 -9.01 5.93 -3.07
CA SER A 23 -8.38 5.87 -1.76
C SER A 23 -7.31 6.97 -1.59
N ARG A 24 -6.95 7.26 -0.35
CA ARG A 24 -5.83 8.16 -0.02
C ARG A 24 -4.46 7.66 -0.50
N SER A 25 -4.35 6.35 -0.67
CA SER A 25 -3.16 5.64 -1.13
C SER A 25 -3.24 5.21 -2.59
N SER A 26 -4.26 5.65 -3.34
CA SER A 26 -4.39 5.26 -4.75
C SER A 26 -3.25 5.80 -5.59
N TYR A 27 -2.59 4.88 -6.30
CA TYR A 27 -1.52 5.20 -7.23
C TYR A 27 -2.07 5.71 -8.55
N SER A 28 -1.48 6.77 -9.07
CA SER A 28 -1.75 7.24 -10.42
C SER A 28 -1.22 6.26 -11.46
N GLY A 29 -1.86 6.24 -12.62
CA GLY A 29 -1.45 5.44 -13.76
C GLY A 29 -0.78 6.27 -14.86
N ILE A 30 -0.41 5.58 -15.92
CA ILE A 30 0.30 6.11 -17.09
C ILE A 30 -0.53 5.94 -18.37
N GLY A 31 -1.86 5.87 -18.26
CA GLY A 31 -2.77 5.64 -19.37
C GLY A 31 -3.06 4.17 -19.60
N ILE A 32 -3.07 3.74 -20.85
CA ILE A 32 -3.48 2.39 -21.24
C ILE A 32 -2.29 1.61 -21.78
N LEU A 33 -2.12 0.42 -21.22
CA LEU A 33 -1.17 -0.58 -21.70
C LEU A 33 -1.90 -1.66 -22.46
N LYS A 34 -1.30 -2.14 -23.55
CA LYS A 34 -1.80 -3.19 -24.40
C LYS A 34 -0.71 -4.19 -24.71
N THR A 35 -1.02 -5.50 -24.68
CA THR A 35 -0.09 -6.51 -25.16
C THR A 35 -0.16 -6.68 -26.66
N GLU A 36 0.95 -7.13 -27.28
CA GLU A 36 0.91 -7.74 -28.59
C GLU A 36 0.22 -9.13 -28.52
N PRO A 37 -0.26 -9.65 -29.66
CA PRO A 37 -0.72 -11.03 -29.73
C PRO A 37 0.39 -11.98 -29.22
N ASN A 38 0.11 -12.78 -28.20
CA ASN A 38 0.99 -13.68 -27.45
C ASN A 38 1.53 -13.14 -26.12
N GLY A 39 1.20 -11.91 -25.73
CA GLY A 39 1.52 -11.36 -24.40
C GLY A 39 2.99 -11.03 -24.14
N SER A 40 3.83 -11.04 -25.18
CA SER A 40 5.28 -10.90 -25.04
C SER A 40 5.76 -9.47 -24.83
N ASN A 41 5.06 -8.48 -25.40
CA ASN A 41 5.44 -7.08 -25.33
C ASN A 41 4.28 -6.21 -24.87
N TRP A 42 4.58 -5.17 -24.08
CA TRP A 42 3.64 -4.17 -23.64
C TRP A 42 3.85 -2.86 -24.38
N VAL A 43 2.79 -2.28 -24.88
CA VAL A 43 2.81 -0.98 -25.54
C VAL A 43 1.87 -0.04 -24.81
N ASN A 44 2.33 1.18 -24.53
CA ASN A 44 1.46 2.25 -24.07
C ASN A 44 0.75 2.85 -25.30
N VAL A 45 -0.58 2.77 -25.31
CA VAL A 45 -1.43 3.21 -26.43
C VAL A 45 -2.14 4.53 -26.12
N GLY A 46 -1.62 5.32 -25.19
CA GLY A 46 -2.05 6.69 -24.96
C GLY A 46 -2.86 6.90 -23.68
N LEU A 47 -3.54 8.05 -23.62
CA LEU A 47 -4.24 8.56 -22.44
C LEU A 47 -3.34 8.65 -21.20
N THR A 48 -2.06 8.97 -21.39
CA THR A 48 -1.02 8.96 -20.35
C THR A 48 -1.33 9.89 -19.19
N ASP A 49 -1.96 11.03 -19.47
CA ASP A 49 -2.34 12.03 -18.47
C ASP A 49 -3.75 11.80 -17.87
N SER A 50 -4.30 10.60 -18.05
CA SER A 50 -5.61 10.24 -17.49
C SER A 50 -5.55 9.90 -16.00
N HIS A 51 -4.42 9.50 -15.50
CA HIS A 51 -4.08 9.00 -14.17
C HIS A 51 -4.90 7.77 -13.72
N HIS A 52 -6.22 7.77 -13.92
CA HIS A 52 -7.08 6.68 -13.45
C HIS A 52 -8.11 6.28 -14.50
N ILE A 53 -8.04 5.02 -14.91
CA ILE A 53 -8.98 4.41 -15.86
C ILE A 53 -10.08 3.69 -15.06
N GLY A 54 -11.33 4.02 -15.32
CA GLY A 54 -12.48 3.40 -14.67
C GLY A 54 -12.90 2.08 -15.31
N LYS A 55 -13.02 2.06 -16.67
CA LYS A 55 -13.51 0.90 -17.41
C LYS A 55 -12.97 0.86 -18.83
N ILE A 56 -12.79 -0.33 -19.39
CA ILE A 56 -12.44 -0.58 -20.80
C ILE A 56 -13.45 -1.55 -21.40
N LEU A 57 -14.06 -1.19 -22.52
CA LEU A 57 -14.96 -2.05 -23.30
C LEU A 57 -14.37 -2.28 -24.70
N ILE A 58 -14.19 -3.53 -25.08
CA ILE A 58 -13.71 -3.92 -26.42
C ILE A 58 -14.91 -4.40 -27.22
N ASN A 59 -15.06 -3.90 -28.46
CA ASN A 59 -16.09 -4.37 -29.36
C ASN A 59 -15.83 -5.82 -29.77
N PRO A 60 -16.74 -6.78 -29.44
CA PRO A 60 -16.52 -8.19 -29.73
C PRO A 60 -16.36 -8.50 -31.24
N SER A 61 -16.89 -7.62 -32.12
CA SER A 61 -16.85 -7.78 -33.56
C SER A 61 -15.73 -6.97 -34.23
N ASN A 62 -15.07 -6.08 -33.51
CA ASN A 62 -13.98 -5.23 -34.01
C ASN A 62 -12.98 -4.89 -32.92
N LYS A 63 -11.89 -5.64 -32.82
CA LYS A 63 -10.84 -5.49 -31.80
C LYS A 63 -10.20 -4.09 -31.74
N ASP A 64 -10.29 -3.32 -32.83
CA ASP A 64 -9.70 -1.99 -32.93
C ASP A 64 -10.67 -0.89 -32.46
N HIS A 65 -11.94 -1.24 -32.23
CA HIS A 65 -12.94 -0.34 -31.65
C HIS A 65 -13.04 -0.59 -30.12
N VAL A 66 -12.43 0.32 -29.36
CA VAL A 66 -12.36 0.24 -27.88
C VAL A 66 -12.87 1.52 -27.27
N ILE A 67 -13.59 1.40 -26.17
CA ILE A 67 -14.17 2.53 -25.42
C ILE A 67 -13.63 2.51 -24.01
N VAL A 68 -13.22 3.68 -23.52
CA VAL A 68 -12.57 3.82 -22.21
C VAL A 68 -13.26 4.89 -21.38
N GLY A 69 -13.65 4.54 -20.19
CA GLY A 69 -14.10 5.46 -19.15
C GLY A 69 -12.90 5.94 -18.32
N VAL A 70 -12.70 7.25 -18.27
CA VAL A 70 -11.61 7.90 -17.54
C VAL A 70 -12.16 8.66 -16.34
N THR A 71 -11.69 8.28 -15.13
CA THR A 71 -12.01 9.02 -13.89
C THR A 71 -11.19 10.30 -13.74
N GLY A 72 -10.02 10.36 -14.37
CA GLY A 72 -9.12 11.52 -14.31
C GLY A 72 -8.27 11.58 -13.05
N HIS A 73 -7.61 12.69 -12.80
CA HIS A 73 -6.75 12.89 -11.62
C HIS A 73 -7.52 12.76 -10.32
N LEU A 74 -6.88 12.21 -9.30
CA LEU A 74 -7.51 12.03 -8.00
C LEU A 74 -7.58 13.35 -7.22
N TYR A 75 -6.48 14.07 -7.15
CA TYR A 75 -6.30 15.22 -6.27
C TYR A 75 -6.51 16.58 -6.93
N SER A 76 -6.73 16.63 -8.24
CA SER A 76 -7.00 17.85 -8.98
C SER A 76 -8.16 17.72 -9.97
N LYS A 77 -8.74 18.85 -10.29
CA LYS A 77 -9.68 18.97 -11.42
C LYS A 77 -8.89 19.01 -12.73
N ASN A 78 -9.37 18.27 -13.73
CA ASN A 78 -8.67 18.20 -15.02
C ASN A 78 -9.62 17.86 -16.17
N LYS A 79 -9.17 18.18 -17.40
CA LYS A 79 -9.94 17.99 -18.62
C LYS A 79 -9.86 16.57 -19.18
N ASN A 80 -9.03 15.69 -18.61
CA ASN A 80 -8.81 14.34 -19.13
C ASN A 80 -9.89 13.35 -18.69
N ARG A 81 -10.91 13.80 -17.99
CA ARG A 81 -12.08 13.03 -17.57
C ARG A 81 -13.05 12.81 -18.73
N GLY A 82 -13.79 11.68 -18.71
CA GLY A 82 -14.84 11.41 -19.68
C GLY A 82 -14.78 10.05 -20.34
N VAL A 83 -15.49 9.89 -21.45
CA VAL A 83 -15.41 8.70 -22.31
C VAL A 83 -14.54 8.99 -23.52
N TYR A 84 -13.63 8.06 -23.83
CA TYR A 84 -12.78 8.08 -24.99
C TYR A 84 -13.04 6.85 -25.87
N VAL A 85 -12.99 7.05 -27.18
CA VAL A 85 -13.20 6.01 -28.20
C VAL A 85 -11.98 5.97 -29.11
N THR A 86 -11.50 4.78 -29.39
CA THR A 86 -10.57 4.50 -30.50
C THR A 86 -11.23 3.59 -31.52
N LYS A 87 -10.90 3.75 -32.80
CA LYS A 87 -11.33 2.88 -33.91
C LYS A 87 -10.14 2.26 -34.65
N ASP A 88 -8.94 2.52 -34.16
CA ASP A 88 -7.66 2.07 -34.71
C ASP A 88 -6.80 1.31 -33.69
N GLY A 89 -7.43 0.73 -32.67
CA GLY A 89 -6.74 -0.08 -31.68
C GLY A 89 -5.84 0.68 -30.73
N GLY A 90 -6.12 1.97 -30.49
CA GLY A 90 -5.39 2.84 -29.58
C GLY A 90 -4.37 3.76 -30.25
N GLY A 91 -4.34 3.79 -31.59
CA GLY A 91 -3.50 4.73 -32.30
C GLY A 91 -3.95 6.18 -32.14
N THR A 92 -5.26 6.39 -32.12
CA THR A 92 -5.89 7.69 -31.86
C THR A 92 -7.08 7.56 -30.91
N TRP A 93 -7.36 8.62 -30.15
CA TRP A 93 -8.46 8.68 -29.18
C TRP A 93 -9.32 9.90 -29.40
N GLU A 94 -10.63 9.70 -29.52
CA GLU A 94 -11.64 10.76 -29.55
C GLU A 94 -12.40 10.80 -28.22
N LYS A 95 -12.53 11.99 -27.61
CA LYS A 95 -13.36 12.18 -26.41
C LYS A 95 -14.80 12.41 -26.81
N THR A 96 -15.68 11.42 -26.52
CA THR A 96 -17.10 11.45 -26.93
C THR A 96 -18.06 11.87 -25.82
N LEU A 97 -17.63 11.83 -24.55
CA LEU A 97 -18.38 12.38 -23.42
C LEU A 97 -17.43 13.18 -22.53
N TYR A 98 -17.79 14.43 -22.27
CA TYR A 98 -17.17 15.26 -21.26
C TYR A 98 -18.26 16.01 -20.50
N ILE A 99 -18.20 15.99 -19.17
CA ILE A 99 -19.21 16.62 -18.31
C ILE A 99 -18.63 17.92 -17.73
N ASN A 100 -17.59 17.81 -16.93
CA ASN A 100 -16.83 18.91 -16.38
C ASN A 100 -15.48 18.41 -15.82
N ASP A 101 -14.63 19.31 -15.35
CA ASP A 101 -13.30 19.00 -14.81
C ASP A 101 -13.33 18.20 -13.48
N GLY A 102 -14.45 18.11 -12.80
CA GLY A 102 -14.64 17.41 -11.54
C GLY A 102 -15.27 16.02 -11.67
N THR A 103 -15.87 15.71 -12.85
CA THR A 103 -16.68 14.51 -13.06
C THR A 103 -16.06 13.57 -14.06
N GLY A 104 -15.69 12.37 -13.64
CA GLY A 104 -15.11 11.31 -14.47
C GLY A 104 -16.07 10.16 -14.71
N ILE A 105 -15.67 9.18 -15.53
CA ILE A 105 -16.43 7.95 -15.79
C ILE A 105 -15.80 6.80 -15.03
N ILE A 106 -16.58 6.17 -14.14
CA ILE A 106 -16.08 5.16 -13.22
C ILE A 106 -16.45 3.74 -13.64
N ASP A 107 -17.61 3.55 -14.26
CA ASP A 107 -18.04 2.24 -14.71
C ASP A 107 -18.78 2.33 -16.04
N MET A 108 -18.77 1.26 -16.83
CA MET A 108 -19.46 1.17 -18.11
C MET A 108 -19.85 -0.29 -18.38
N ALA A 109 -20.98 -0.48 -19.04
CA ALA A 109 -21.43 -1.79 -19.52
C ALA A 109 -22.15 -1.65 -20.87
N HIS A 110 -22.07 -2.68 -21.72
CA HIS A 110 -22.84 -2.73 -22.96
C HIS A 110 -23.86 -3.88 -22.92
N THR A 111 -24.89 -3.79 -23.73
CA THR A 111 -25.84 -4.88 -23.90
C THR A 111 -25.14 -6.11 -24.48
N PRO A 112 -25.28 -7.31 -23.90
CA PRO A 112 -24.55 -8.51 -24.34
C PRO A 112 -24.63 -8.79 -25.83
N ASN A 113 -25.79 -8.56 -26.45
CA ASN A 113 -26.06 -8.85 -27.87
C ASN A 113 -25.86 -7.64 -28.79
N SER A 114 -25.49 -6.46 -28.26
CA SER A 114 -25.34 -5.23 -29.05
C SER A 114 -24.32 -4.27 -28.44
N PHE A 115 -23.17 -4.16 -29.04
CA PHE A 115 -22.17 -3.17 -28.66
C PHE A 115 -22.61 -1.72 -28.94
N ASN A 116 -23.66 -1.52 -29.74
CA ASN A 116 -24.21 -0.18 -30.01
C ASN A 116 -24.90 0.41 -28.78
N ILE A 117 -25.50 -0.42 -27.93
CA ILE A 117 -26.24 0.04 -26.77
C ILE A 117 -25.35 -0.13 -25.53
N MET A 118 -24.99 0.96 -24.90
CA MET A 118 -24.14 0.93 -23.72
C MET A 118 -24.49 2.04 -22.72
N TYR A 119 -24.00 1.85 -21.52
CA TYR A 119 -24.21 2.73 -20.38
C TYR A 119 -22.87 3.14 -19.79
N ALA A 120 -22.78 4.37 -19.31
CA ALA A 120 -21.61 4.92 -18.62
C ALA A 120 -22.09 5.64 -17.34
N THR A 121 -21.41 5.40 -16.24
CA THR A 121 -21.71 6.05 -14.97
C THR A 121 -20.67 7.11 -14.67
N ALA A 122 -21.16 8.33 -14.53
CA ALA A 122 -20.37 9.49 -14.17
C ALA A 122 -20.32 9.65 -12.65
N TRP A 123 -19.18 10.01 -12.16
CA TRP A 123 -18.92 10.23 -10.74
C TRP A 123 -18.23 11.57 -10.52
N GLU A 124 -18.92 12.50 -9.84
CA GLU A 124 -18.36 13.76 -9.36
C GLU A 124 -17.78 13.56 -7.97
N LYS A 125 -16.53 13.91 -7.80
CA LYS A 125 -15.81 13.81 -6.53
C LYS A 125 -14.71 14.87 -6.42
N ASP A 126 -14.41 15.25 -5.17
CA ASP A 126 -13.23 16.12 -4.88
C ASP A 126 -12.45 15.51 -3.72
N ARG A 127 -11.18 15.12 -4.02
CA ARG A 127 -10.26 14.52 -3.04
C ARG A 127 -9.17 15.51 -2.68
N LYS A 128 -8.98 15.70 -1.39
CA LYS A 128 -7.86 16.44 -0.80
C LYS A 128 -7.19 15.56 0.25
N THR A 129 -6.00 15.93 0.66
CA THR A 129 -5.27 15.21 1.71
C THR A 129 -6.09 15.08 3.00
N TRP A 130 -6.91 16.08 3.30
CA TRP A 130 -7.72 16.18 4.53
C TRP A 130 -9.22 15.96 4.36
N ASN A 131 -9.71 15.83 3.11
CA ASN A 131 -11.13 15.70 2.83
C ASN A 131 -11.42 14.87 1.59
N LEU A 132 -12.56 14.21 1.57
CA LEU A 132 -13.15 13.63 0.37
C LEU A 132 -14.63 14.01 0.32
N ASP A 133 -15.00 14.69 -0.75
CA ASP A 133 -16.39 14.84 -1.15
C ASP A 133 -16.72 13.73 -2.14
N GLU A 134 -17.57 12.80 -1.73
CA GLU A 134 -17.79 11.51 -2.39
C GLU A 134 -18.88 11.54 -3.44
N GLY A 135 -19.61 12.64 -3.57
CA GLY A 135 -20.73 12.79 -4.49
C GLY A 135 -20.88 14.19 -5.02
N GLY A 136 -21.78 14.33 -5.99
CA GLY A 136 -22.11 15.63 -6.56
C GLY A 136 -23.25 15.56 -7.58
N LYS A 137 -23.82 16.72 -7.89
CA LYS A 137 -24.99 16.88 -8.76
C LYS A 137 -24.79 16.42 -10.22
N HIS A 138 -23.54 16.23 -10.63
CA HIS A 138 -23.20 15.77 -11.98
C HIS A 138 -22.95 14.25 -12.04
N SER A 139 -22.97 13.56 -10.90
CA SER A 139 -22.98 12.09 -10.88
C SER A 139 -24.29 11.60 -11.50
N SER A 140 -24.20 10.78 -12.55
CA SER A 140 -25.35 10.44 -13.41
C SER A 140 -25.08 9.20 -14.25
N ILE A 141 -26.15 8.61 -14.80
CA ILE A 141 -26.07 7.52 -15.77
C ILE A 141 -26.31 8.07 -17.18
N TYR A 142 -25.41 7.73 -18.09
CA TYR A 142 -25.49 8.08 -19.50
C TYR A 142 -25.71 6.83 -20.35
N LYS A 143 -26.47 6.97 -21.44
CA LYS A 143 -26.72 5.92 -22.42
C LYS A 143 -26.24 6.35 -23.80
N SER A 144 -25.59 5.46 -24.53
CA SER A 144 -25.30 5.55 -25.96
C SER A 144 -26.08 4.49 -26.70
N VAL A 145 -26.48 4.77 -27.96
CA VAL A 145 -27.12 3.84 -28.87
C VAL A 145 -26.35 3.71 -30.19
N ASP A 146 -25.17 4.29 -30.27
CA ASP A 146 -24.32 4.38 -31.44
C ASP A 146 -22.84 4.01 -31.14
N ALA A 147 -22.68 2.99 -30.30
CA ALA A 147 -21.38 2.43 -29.94
C ALA A 147 -20.44 3.49 -29.30
N GLY A 148 -20.97 4.34 -28.44
CA GLY A 148 -20.21 5.31 -27.67
C GLY A 148 -19.88 6.61 -28.41
N ALA A 149 -20.42 6.84 -29.61
CA ALA A 149 -20.18 8.05 -30.36
C ALA A 149 -20.92 9.26 -29.73
N THR A 150 -22.14 9.05 -29.25
CA THR A 150 -22.91 10.08 -28.56
C THR A 150 -23.58 9.54 -27.29
N TRP A 151 -23.85 10.44 -26.34
CA TRP A 151 -24.33 10.08 -25.02
C TRP A 151 -25.49 10.95 -24.56
N LYS A 152 -26.48 10.32 -23.92
CA LYS A 152 -27.63 11.00 -23.34
C LYS A 152 -27.74 10.66 -21.84
N ASN A 153 -27.90 11.67 -20.99
CA ASN A 153 -28.20 11.47 -19.57
C ASN A 153 -29.61 10.84 -19.42
N ILE A 154 -29.69 9.72 -18.69
CA ILE A 154 -30.92 8.93 -18.46
C ILE A 154 -31.32 8.84 -16.99
N SER A 155 -30.56 9.46 -16.09
CA SER A 155 -30.85 9.55 -14.64
C SER A 155 -31.28 10.96 -14.24
N SER A 156 -32.06 11.61 -15.10
CA SER A 156 -32.63 12.93 -14.83
C SER A 156 -33.69 12.87 -13.69
N LYS A 157 -34.09 14.03 -13.16
CA LYS A 157 -35.01 14.15 -12.03
C LYS A 157 -36.31 13.33 -12.16
N ASP A 158 -36.82 13.16 -13.36
CA ASP A 158 -38.06 12.45 -13.64
C ASP A 158 -37.88 10.96 -13.92
N SER A 159 -36.65 10.46 -13.91
CA SER A 159 -36.33 9.06 -14.20
C SER A 159 -36.61 8.11 -13.02
N GLY A 160 -36.79 8.61 -11.81
CA GLY A 160 -36.89 7.82 -10.58
C GLY A 160 -35.54 7.46 -9.96
N PHE A 161 -34.40 7.80 -10.62
CA PHE A 161 -33.05 7.65 -10.04
C PHE A 161 -32.71 8.90 -9.22
N PRO A 162 -32.01 8.76 -8.06
CA PRO A 162 -31.60 9.90 -7.25
C PRO A 162 -30.74 10.91 -8.04
N ASN A 163 -30.85 12.16 -7.68
CA ASN A 163 -30.06 13.25 -8.24
C ASN A 163 -29.73 14.30 -7.18
N GLY A 164 -28.70 15.10 -7.38
CA GLY A 164 -28.22 16.13 -6.46
C GLY A 164 -26.90 15.81 -5.82
N GLU A 165 -26.52 16.61 -4.81
CA GLU A 165 -25.18 16.58 -4.20
C GLU A 165 -24.85 15.26 -3.47
N GLY A 166 -25.85 14.49 -3.07
CA GLY A 166 -25.67 13.20 -2.40
C GLY A 166 -25.51 12.00 -3.35
N VAL A 167 -25.44 12.20 -4.66
CA VAL A 167 -25.22 11.10 -5.61
C VAL A 167 -23.73 10.80 -5.70
N GLY A 168 -23.34 9.68 -5.12
CA GLY A 168 -21.95 9.21 -5.10
C GLY A 168 -21.60 8.32 -6.29
N ARG A 169 -20.77 7.33 -6.05
CA ARG A 169 -20.32 6.36 -7.05
C ARG A 169 -21.48 5.47 -7.50
N ILE A 170 -21.54 5.18 -8.80
CA ILE A 170 -22.58 4.36 -9.41
C ILE A 170 -21.90 3.19 -10.15
N GLY A 171 -22.31 1.95 -9.83
CA GLY A 171 -21.98 0.76 -10.64
C GLY A 171 -23.17 0.38 -11.51
N ILE A 172 -22.90 -0.26 -12.66
CA ILE A 172 -23.94 -0.61 -13.64
C ILE A 172 -23.79 -2.04 -14.13
N ALA A 173 -24.92 -2.76 -14.27
CA ALA A 173 -24.98 -4.10 -14.86
C ALA A 173 -26.14 -4.20 -15.84
N VAL A 174 -25.88 -4.76 -17.01
CA VAL A 174 -26.86 -4.87 -18.11
C VAL A 174 -27.15 -6.33 -18.39
N TYR A 175 -28.41 -6.74 -18.27
CA TYR A 175 -28.85 -8.09 -18.64
C TYR A 175 -29.21 -8.16 -20.12
N ASP A 176 -30.06 -7.23 -20.57
CA ASP A 176 -30.48 -7.09 -21.96
C ASP A 176 -30.83 -5.62 -22.29
N GLU A 177 -31.47 -5.37 -23.42
CA GLU A 177 -31.83 -4.02 -23.89
C GLU A 177 -32.79 -3.30 -22.94
N ASN A 178 -33.54 -4.04 -22.12
CA ASN A 178 -34.58 -3.52 -21.23
C ASN A 178 -34.16 -3.56 -19.76
N ILE A 179 -33.53 -4.66 -19.34
CA ILE A 179 -33.22 -4.88 -17.92
C ILE A 179 -31.81 -4.39 -17.59
N VAL A 180 -31.73 -3.36 -16.80
CA VAL A 180 -30.51 -2.71 -16.33
C VAL A 180 -30.58 -2.52 -14.82
N TYR A 181 -29.50 -2.86 -14.14
CA TYR A 181 -29.33 -2.60 -12.71
C TYR A 181 -28.27 -1.54 -12.47
N ALA A 182 -28.47 -0.78 -11.41
CA ALA A 182 -27.47 0.15 -10.90
C ALA A 182 -27.37 0.03 -9.39
N VAL A 183 -26.14 0.08 -8.85
CA VAL A 183 -25.88 0.27 -7.42
C VAL A 183 -25.36 1.67 -7.21
N LEU A 184 -25.95 2.39 -6.26
CA LEU A 184 -25.58 3.75 -5.89
C LEU A 184 -24.97 3.76 -4.49
N ASP A 185 -23.84 4.41 -4.34
CA ASP A 185 -23.37 4.91 -3.05
C ASP A 185 -24.10 6.22 -2.75
N ASN A 186 -25.14 6.14 -1.95
CA ASN A 186 -26.03 7.27 -1.64
C ASN A 186 -25.52 8.04 -0.43
N GLN A 187 -24.97 9.22 -0.65
CA GLN A 187 -24.39 10.11 0.35
C GLN A 187 -25.41 11.06 1.00
N PHE A 188 -26.69 10.97 0.64
CA PHE A 188 -27.73 11.70 1.39
C PHE A 188 -27.81 11.16 2.82
N ARG A 189 -28.00 12.07 3.77
CA ARG A 189 -28.10 11.70 5.18
C ARG A 189 -29.38 10.95 5.48
N ARG A 190 -29.28 9.94 6.33
CA ARG A 190 -30.43 9.24 6.90
C ARG A 190 -31.23 10.19 7.81
N GLU A 191 -32.51 10.02 7.82
CA GLU A 191 -33.34 10.68 8.84
C GLU A 191 -32.93 10.19 10.23
N LEU A 192 -32.65 11.11 11.12
CA LEU A 192 -32.34 10.77 12.52
C LEU A 192 -33.64 10.22 13.15
N LYS A 193 -33.66 8.93 13.46
CA LYS A 193 -34.70 8.39 14.34
C LYS A 193 -34.58 9.09 15.69
N ASN A 194 -35.67 9.63 16.18
CA ASN A 194 -35.73 10.20 17.54
C ASN A 194 -35.35 9.07 18.54
N GLN A 195 -34.16 9.16 19.11
CA GLN A 195 -33.64 8.19 20.08
C GLN A 195 -34.24 8.38 21.46
N ASN A 196 -35.56 8.36 21.57
CA ASN A 196 -36.27 8.52 22.86
C ASN A 196 -36.58 7.17 23.54
N GLU A 197 -36.10 6.01 23.02
CA GLU A 197 -36.53 4.71 23.55
C GLU A 197 -35.41 3.88 24.21
N ASP A 198 -34.16 4.29 24.22
CA ASP A 198 -33.10 3.58 24.95
C ASP A 198 -32.83 4.27 26.30
N GLU A 199 -33.00 3.55 27.39
CA GLU A 199 -32.67 3.96 28.77
C GLU A 199 -31.15 4.27 29.00
N ASN A 200 -30.30 4.09 27.98
CA ASN A 200 -28.88 4.31 28.07
C ASN A 200 -28.43 5.57 27.33
N LEU A 201 -27.62 6.40 27.99
CA LEU A 201 -26.99 7.57 27.39
C LEU A 201 -26.05 7.14 26.25
N SER A 202 -26.26 7.68 25.03
CA SER A 202 -25.34 7.53 23.90
C SER A 202 -24.33 8.68 23.85
N LYS A 203 -23.24 8.52 23.07
CA LYS A 203 -22.25 9.62 22.89
C LYS A 203 -22.91 10.83 22.19
N GLU A 204 -23.80 10.59 21.22
CA GLU A 204 -24.49 11.62 20.45
C GLU A 204 -25.37 12.51 21.34
N TYR A 205 -25.91 11.97 22.43
CA TYR A 205 -26.70 12.73 23.40
C TYR A 205 -25.93 13.93 23.97
N PHE A 206 -24.60 13.80 24.10
CA PHE A 206 -23.74 14.85 24.64
C PHE A 206 -23.29 15.88 23.59
N LYS A 207 -23.56 15.68 22.31
CA LYS A 207 -23.09 16.55 21.24
C LYS A 207 -23.71 17.95 21.32
N ASP A 208 -25.01 18.01 21.54
CA ASP A 208 -25.80 19.25 21.47
C ASP A 208 -26.62 19.54 22.77
N ILE A 209 -26.35 18.81 23.85
CA ILE A 209 -27.06 18.95 25.11
C ILE A 209 -26.73 20.27 25.80
N SER A 210 -27.76 20.97 26.31
CA SER A 210 -27.53 22.14 27.14
C SER A 210 -26.96 21.79 28.52
N ILE A 211 -26.27 22.73 29.15
CA ILE A 211 -25.76 22.58 30.54
C ILE A 211 -26.90 22.27 31.49
N ASP A 212 -28.10 22.90 31.28
CA ASP A 212 -29.24 22.71 32.17
C ASP A 212 -29.91 21.33 32.02
N ASP A 213 -29.87 20.75 30.81
CA ASP A 213 -30.34 19.39 30.60
C ASP A 213 -29.34 18.38 31.10
N PHE A 214 -28.02 18.66 30.93
CA PHE A 214 -26.96 17.83 31.49
C PHE A 214 -27.06 17.69 33.01
N LYS A 215 -27.44 18.77 33.74
CA LYS A 215 -27.64 18.74 35.19
C LYS A 215 -28.79 17.80 35.64
N LYS A 216 -29.70 17.44 34.75
CA LYS A 216 -30.82 16.54 35.02
C LYS A 216 -30.40 15.05 34.95
N ILE A 217 -29.22 14.75 34.39
CA ILE A 217 -28.72 13.40 34.27
C ILE A 217 -28.41 12.82 35.65
N LYS A 218 -28.93 11.63 35.95
CA LYS A 218 -28.65 10.93 37.19
C LYS A 218 -27.18 10.51 37.24
N SER A 219 -26.56 10.64 38.40
CA SER A 219 -25.16 10.30 38.59
C SER A 219 -24.82 8.86 38.24
N ASP A 220 -25.76 7.92 38.46
CA ASP A 220 -25.58 6.51 38.14
C ASP A 220 -25.56 6.27 36.62
N ASP A 221 -26.40 6.97 35.87
CA ASP A 221 -26.47 6.86 34.42
C ASP A 221 -25.21 7.47 33.80
N LEU A 222 -24.75 8.63 34.28
CA LEU A 222 -23.49 9.22 33.85
C LEU A 222 -22.28 8.31 34.19
N ASN A 223 -22.24 7.75 35.37
CA ASN A 223 -21.19 6.78 35.73
C ASN A 223 -21.22 5.50 34.88
N ARG A 224 -22.43 5.03 34.51
CA ARG A 224 -22.58 3.91 33.59
C ARG A 224 -22.01 4.26 32.20
N PHE A 225 -22.40 5.42 31.66
CA PHE A 225 -21.87 5.94 30.39
C PHE A 225 -20.34 6.05 30.40
N LEU A 226 -19.75 6.69 31.41
CA LEU A 226 -18.29 6.86 31.52
C LEU A 226 -17.57 5.50 31.57
N ARG A 227 -18.10 4.53 32.31
CA ARG A 227 -17.50 3.19 32.41
C ARG A 227 -17.65 2.37 31.15
N SER A 228 -18.84 2.37 30.54
CA SER A 228 -19.10 1.62 29.31
C SER A 228 -18.24 2.14 28.16
N ASN A 229 -17.97 3.45 28.12
CA ASN A 229 -17.11 4.08 27.15
C ASN A 229 -15.63 4.17 27.56
N ARG A 230 -15.23 3.45 28.61
CA ARG A 230 -13.83 3.28 29.03
C ARG A 230 -13.10 4.60 29.39
N PHE A 231 -13.83 5.58 29.90
CA PHE A 231 -13.19 6.78 30.43
C PHE A 231 -12.25 6.40 31.59
N PRO A 232 -11.07 7.06 31.72
CA PRO A 232 -10.19 6.89 32.87
C PRO A 232 -10.93 7.04 34.20
N ARG A 233 -10.58 6.25 35.21
CA ARG A 233 -11.29 6.19 36.50
C ARG A 233 -11.36 7.54 37.22
N LYS A 234 -10.46 8.49 36.91
CA LYS A 234 -10.51 9.85 37.44
C LYS A 234 -11.76 10.62 37.00
N TYR A 235 -12.36 10.27 35.84
CA TYR A 235 -13.59 10.82 35.33
C TYR A 235 -14.77 9.98 35.83
N ASN A 236 -15.50 10.52 36.78
CA ASN A 236 -16.71 9.95 37.34
C ASN A 236 -17.77 11.05 37.43
N ALA A 237 -19.04 10.71 37.69
CA ALA A 237 -20.13 11.70 37.71
C ALA A 237 -19.82 12.89 38.66
N LYS A 238 -19.18 12.67 39.78
CA LYS A 238 -18.83 13.74 40.74
C LYS A 238 -17.80 14.70 40.13
N SER A 239 -16.69 14.18 39.54
CA SER A 239 -15.64 15.00 38.97
C SER A 239 -16.14 15.73 37.73
N VAL A 240 -16.85 15.04 36.81
CA VAL A 240 -17.37 15.62 35.59
C VAL A 240 -18.40 16.72 35.89
N ASN A 241 -19.35 16.48 36.81
CA ASN A 241 -20.30 17.51 37.24
C ASN A 241 -19.62 18.73 37.86
N SER A 242 -18.57 18.52 38.64
CA SER A 242 -17.77 19.61 39.22
C SER A 242 -17.05 20.42 38.13
N ASP A 243 -16.43 19.74 37.17
CA ASP A 243 -15.67 20.39 36.09
C ASP A 243 -16.63 21.18 35.16
N ILE A 244 -17.80 20.66 34.85
CA ILE A 244 -18.85 21.40 34.07
C ILE A 244 -19.36 22.59 34.88
N LYS A 245 -19.64 22.42 36.17
CA LYS A 245 -20.11 23.53 37.01
C LYS A 245 -19.12 24.66 37.12
N SER A 246 -17.82 24.33 37.13
CA SER A 246 -16.74 25.32 37.18
C SER A 246 -16.44 25.95 35.80
N GLY A 247 -17.03 25.47 34.71
CA GLY A 247 -16.73 25.91 33.36
C GLY A 247 -15.41 25.42 32.80
N LYS A 248 -14.79 24.43 33.48
CA LYS A 248 -13.53 23.81 33.03
C LYS A 248 -13.73 22.94 31.80
N ILE A 249 -14.91 22.29 31.69
CA ILE A 249 -15.33 21.48 30.55
C ILE A 249 -16.80 21.79 30.23
N GLU A 250 -17.20 21.48 28.99
CA GLU A 250 -18.60 21.54 28.54
C GLU A 250 -19.16 20.11 28.34
N PRO A 251 -20.49 19.91 28.38
CA PRO A 251 -21.08 18.60 28.11
C PRO A 251 -20.63 17.97 26.79
N LYS A 252 -20.46 18.76 25.73
CA LYS A 252 -19.98 18.32 24.42
C LYS A 252 -18.55 17.73 24.45
N ASP A 253 -17.76 18.04 25.49
CA ASP A 253 -16.42 17.46 25.61
C ASP A 253 -16.46 15.96 25.88
N LEU A 254 -17.57 15.45 26.47
CA LEU A 254 -17.78 14.01 26.61
C LEU A 254 -17.98 13.33 25.24
N TYR A 255 -18.66 13.99 24.30
CA TYR A 255 -18.75 13.54 22.92
C TYR A 255 -17.39 13.59 22.24
N SER A 256 -16.74 14.76 22.27
CA SER A 256 -15.45 14.99 21.63
C SER A 256 -14.36 14.03 22.12
N TYR A 257 -14.39 13.66 23.40
CA TYR A 257 -13.44 12.71 23.99
C TYR A 257 -13.54 11.31 23.36
N LEU A 258 -14.71 10.92 22.88
CA LEU A 258 -14.97 9.60 22.30
C LEU A 258 -14.83 9.58 20.77
N VAL A 259 -14.91 10.75 20.14
CA VAL A 259 -14.77 10.86 18.69
C VAL A 259 -13.33 10.54 18.29
N ASN A 260 -13.19 9.63 17.35
CA ASN A 260 -11.90 9.32 16.74
C ASN A 260 -12.09 8.89 15.28
N ALA A 261 -11.08 9.15 14.46
CA ALA A 261 -11.15 8.91 13.02
C ALA A 261 -11.44 7.45 12.64
N ASN A 262 -11.08 6.49 13.48
CA ASN A 262 -11.37 5.08 13.21
C ASN A 262 -12.85 4.73 13.44
N SER A 263 -13.47 5.26 14.51
CA SER A 263 -14.89 5.02 14.73
C SER A 263 -15.78 5.71 13.70
N GLU A 264 -15.36 6.87 13.21
CA GLU A 264 -16.11 7.62 12.17
C GLU A 264 -16.17 6.87 10.83
N LEU A 265 -15.21 5.98 10.53
CA LEU A 265 -15.29 5.14 9.34
C LEU A 265 -16.50 4.18 9.35
N PHE A 266 -16.94 3.76 10.53
CA PHE A 266 -18.02 2.79 10.72
C PHE A 266 -19.35 3.43 11.16
N ASP A 267 -19.32 4.67 11.64
CA ASP A 267 -20.51 5.46 11.98
C ASP A 267 -21.12 6.03 10.70
N THR A 268 -22.15 5.37 10.15
CA THR A 268 -22.72 5.72 8.85
C THR A 268 -23.93 6.65 8.99
N PRO A 269 -23.78 7.98 8.85
CA PRO A 269 -24.90 8.91 8.87
C PRO A 269 -25.62 9.02 7.52
N VAL A 270 -25.11 8.34 6.48
CA VAL A 270 -25.58 8.37 5.09
C VAL A 270 -26.46 7.16 4.78
N ILE A 271 -27.25 7.24 3.72
CA ILE A 271 -28.12 6.15 3.27
C ILE A 271 -27.25 4.93 2.89
N GLY A 272 -26.13 5.15 2.21
CA GLY A 272 -25.20 4.09 1.80
C GLY A 272 -25.68 3.40 0.53
N ALA A 273 -25.44 2.08 0.42
CA ALA A 273 -25.74 1.35 -0.79
C ALA A 273 -27.24 1.23 -1.08
N GLU A 274 -27.64 1.57 -2.30
CA GLU A 274 -28.99 1.35 -2.82
C GLU A 274 -28.92 0.70 -4.21
N VAL A 275 -29.80 -0.26 -4.46
CA VAL A 275 -29.91 -0.93 -5.74
C VAL A 275 -31.17 -0.48 -6.47
N TYR A 276 -30.99 -0.12 -7.75
CA TYR A 276 -32.04 0.32 -8.66
C TYR A 276 -32.15 -0.63 -9.85
N LYS A 277 -33.37 -0.80 -10.36
CA LYS A 277 -33.67 -1.59 -11.54
C LYS A 277 -34.47 -0.78 -12.55
N SER A 278 -34.08 -0.82 -13.79
CA SER A 278 -34.86 -0.40 -14.94
C SER A 278 -35.34 -1.62 -15.74
N VAL A 279 -36.55 -1.56 -16.29
CA VAL A 279 -37.13 -2.59 -17.16
C VAL A 279 -37.47 -2.05 -18.56
N ASP A 280 -37.01 -0.84 -18.86
CA ASP A 280 -37.28 -0.13 -20.14
C ASP A 280 -36.01 0.49 -20.72
N GLY A 281 -34.87 -0.11 -20.42
CA GLY A 281 -33.56 0.29 -20.94
C GLY A 281 -33.03 1.61 -20.37
N GLY A 282 -33.34 1.89 -19.12
CA GLY A 282 -32.85 3.03 -18.37
C GLY A 282 -33.70 4.28 -18.47
N LYS A 283 -34.92 4.22 -19.02
CA LYS A 283 -35.82 5.37 -19.08
C LYS A 283 -36.41 5.68 -17.71
N ASN A 284 -36.83 4.63 -16.97
CA ASN A 284 -37.34 4.72 -15.62
C ASN A 284 -36.58 3.75 -14.70
N TRP A 285 -36.33 4.22 -13.47
CA TRP A 285 -35.60 3.48 -12.44
C TRP A 285 -36.45 3.33 -11.19
N ASN A 286 -36.44 2.16 -10.60
CA ASN A 286 -37.13 1.88 -9.35
C ASN A 286 -36.11 1.29 -8.36
N LYS A 287 -36.11 1.82 -7.13
CA LYS A 287 -35.40 1.20 -6.03
C LYS A 287 -35.96 -0.20 -5.79
N THR A 288 -35.08 -1.19 -5.61
CA THR A 288 -35.52 -2.59 -5.55
C THR A 288 -35.88 -3.07 -4.15
N HIS A 289 -35.37 -2.42 -3.10
CA HIS A 289 -35.48 -2.85 -1.70
C HIS A 289 -35.94 -1.70 -0.79
N GLU A 290 -36.61 -2.05 0.30
CA GLU A 290 -37.14 -1.10 1.28
C GLU A 290 -36.15 -0.80 2.41
N THR A 291 -35.39 -1.81 2.83
CA THR A 291 -34.46 -1.71 3.98
C THR A 291 -33.10 -1.19 3.54
N TYR A 292 -32.36 -0.54 4.45
CA TYR A 292 -30.96 -0.21 4.22
C TYR A 292 -30.12 -1.49 4.10
N LEU A 293 -29.16 -1.48 3.18
CA LEU A 293 -28.14 -2.54 3.04
C LEU A 293 -27.00 -2.30 4.05
N GLU A 294 -27.33 -2.54 5.33
CA GLU A 294 -26.42 -2.24 6.44
C GLU A 294 -25.07 -2.98 6.29
N GLY A 295 -23.99 -2.25 6.55
CA GLY A 295 -22.63 -2.79 6.52
C GLY A 295 -22.10 -3.14 5.14
N LEU A 296 -22.84 -2.83 4.05
CA LEU A 296 -22.31 -3.06 2.71
C LEU A 296 -21.18 -2.08 2.38
N TYR A 297 -21.39 -0.80 2.66
CA TYR A 297 -20.43 0.26 2.34
C TYR A 297 -19.90 1.04 3.55
N TYR A 298 -20.60 1.02 4.68
CA TYR A 298 -20.34 1.94 5.79
C TYR A 298 -20.24 3.39 5.29
N SER A 299 -19.15 4.11 5.62
CA SER A 299 -18.88 5.47 5.16
C SER A 299 -17.83 5.54 4.03
N TYR A 300 -17.51 4.42 3.37
CA TYR A 300 -16.49 4.38 2.32
C TYR A 300 -16.98 3.67 1.05
N GLY A 301 -18.22 3.94 0.66
CA GLY A 301 -18.81 3.47 -0.59
C GLY A 301 -18.03 3.90 -1.84
N TYR A 302 -17.28 4.98 -1.76
CA TYR A 302 -16.35 5.42 -2.81
C TYR A 302 -15.33 4.35 -3.21
N TYR A 303 -15.02 3.45 -2.30
CA TYR A 303 -14.04 2.38 -2.51
C TYR A 303 -14.60 1.22 -3.33
N PHE A 304 -15.90 0.99 -3.29
CA PHE A 304 -16.62 -0.14 -3.87
C PHE A 304 -17.49 0.28 -5.07
N GLY A 305 -18.75 -0.01 -5.07
CA GLY A 305 -19.71 0.45 -6.08
C GLY A 305 -19.74 -0.38 -7.34
N LYS A 306 -19.76 -1.72 -7.22
CA LYS A 306 -19.96 -2.63 -8.34
C LYS A 306 -21.16 -3.55 -8.15
N ILE A 307 -21.84 -3.85 -9.26
CA ILE A 307 -22.97 -4.76 -9.33
C ILE A 307 -22.84 -5.65 -10.57
N HIS A 308 -23.26 -6.91 -10.46
CA HIS A 308 -23.29 -7.85 -11.57
C HIS A 308 -24.65 -8.54 -11.64
N VAL A 309 -25.09 -8.87 -12.83
CA VAL A 309 -26.28 -9.71 -13.08
C VAL A 309 -25.83 -11.03 -13.67
N ASP A 310 -26.42 -12.14 -13.21
CA ASP A 310 -26.14 -13.46 -13.77
C ASP A 310 -26.57 -13.49 -15.25
N PRO A 311 -25.69 -13.84 -16.19
CA PRO A 311 -26.02 -13.87 -17.62
C PRO A 311 -27.22 -14.75 -17.99
N ASN A 312 -27.54 -15.72 -17.13
CA ASN A 312 -28.62 -16.70 -17.35
C ASN A 312 -29.90 -16.44 -16.57
N ASN A 313 -29.87 -15.46 -15.63
CA ASN A 313 -30.99 -15.14 -14.77
C ASN A 313 -31.06 -13.65 -14.43
N SER A 314 -32.00 -12.95 -15.07
CA SER A 314 -32.18 -11.51 -14.88
C SER A 314 -32.54 -11.06 -13.46
N ASN A 315 -32.98 -11.97 -12.58
CA ASN A 315 -33.31 -11.68 -11.18
C ASN A 315 -32.17 -12.07 -10.21
N LYS A 316 -31.13 -12.75 -10.69
CA LYS A 316 -29.95 -13.08 -9.90
C LYS A 316 -28.91 -11.98 -10.04
N ILE A 317 -28.66 -11.26 -8.96
CA ILE A 317 -27.68 -10.18 -8.95
C ILE A 317 -26.71 -10.32 -7.77
N TYR A 318 -25.51 -9.80 -7.96
CA TYR A 318 -24.45 -9.76 -6.98
C TYR A 318 -23.98 -8.32 -6.82
N THR A 319 -23.81 -7.87 -5.60
CA THR A 319 -23.16 -6.61 -5.28
C THR A 319 -22.27 -6.79 -4.06
N TYR A 320 -21.28 -5.96 -3.91
CA TYR A 320 -20.28 -6.14 -2.88
C TYR A 320 -19.65 -4.82 -2.44
N GLY A 321 -19.14 -4.88 -1.27
CA GLY A 321 -18.37 -3.91 -0.53
C GLY A 321 -17.60 -4.67 0.52
N VAL A 322 -17.82 -4.37 1.80
CA VAL A 322 -17.26 -5.14 2.91
C VAL A 322 -17.73 -6.61 2.83
N PRO A 323 -19.03 -6.95 2.78
CA PRO A 323 -19.49 -8.28 2.41
C PRO A 323 -19.78 -8.42 0.91
N LEU A 324 -19.73 -9.66 0.43
CA LEU A 324 -20.31 -10.06 -0.85
C LEU A 324 -21.74 -10.56 -0.62
N ILE A 325 -22.71 -9.89 -1.20
CA ILE A 325 -24.14 -10.21 -1.09
C ILE A 325 -24.76 -10.51 -2.45
N THR A 326 -25.81 -11.30 -2.44
CA THR A 326 -26.58 -11.68 -3.64
C THR A 326 -28.08 -11.58 -3.40
N SER A 327 -28.83 -11.46 -4.48
CA SER A 327 -30.29 -11.51 -4.51
C SER A 327 -30.74 -12.50 -5.60
N ASP A 328 -31.80 -13.27 -5.35
CA ASP A 328 -32.45 -14.16 -6.29
C ASP A 328 -33.78 -13.62 -6.83
N ASP A 329 -34.22 -12.48 -6.33
CA ASP A 329 -35.55 -11.90 -6.59
C ASP A 329 -35.50 -10.50 -7.24
N GLY A 330 -34.37 -10.21 -7.90
CA GLY A 330 -34.17 -8.93 -8.60
C GLY A 330 -33.88 -7.76 -7.69
N GLY A 331 -33.27 -8.02 -6.53
CA GLY A 331 -32.80 -7.01 -5.58
C GLY A 331 -33.80 -6.65 -4.48
N LYS A 332 -34.92 -7.38 -4.34
CA LYS A 332 -35.89 -7.11 -3.25
C LYS A 332 -35.35 -7.56 -1.90
N THR A 333 -34.69 -8.70 -1.88
CA THR A 333 -34.00 -9.24 -0.69
C THR A 333 -32.57 -9.61 -0.99
N PHE A 334 -31.68 -9.47 0.00
CA PHE A 334 -30.25 -9.77 -0.12
C PHE A 334 -29.80 -10.67 1.03
N TYR A 335 -28.84 -11.53 0.71
CA TYR A 335 -28.16 -12.34 1.72
C TYR A 335 -26.67 -12.47 1.38
N SER A 336 -25.83 -12.64 2.42
CA SER A 336 -24.37 -12.81 2.23
C SER A 336 -24.03 -14.24 1.77
N ILE A 337 -23.11 -14.32 0.81
CA ILE A 337 -22.50 -15.58 0.34
C ILE A 337 -21.02 -15.70 0.75
N GLY A 338 -20.48 -14.70 1.48
CA GLY A 338 -19.16 -14.81 2.10
C GLY A 338 -19.13 -15.90 3.18
N LYS A 339 -17.96 -16.49 3.42
CA LYS A 339 -17.68 -17.52 4.43
C LYS A 339 -16.40 -17.15 5.19
N GLU A 340 -16.08 -17.89 6.27
CA GLU A 340 -14.89 -17.64 7.10
C GLU A 340 -13.56 -17.62 6.33
N ASN A 341 -13.48 -18.37 5.22
CA ASN A 341 -12.29 -18.43 4.38
C ASN A 341 -12.33 -17.43 3.20
N VAL A 342 -13.25 -16.48 3.21
CA VAL A 342 -13.38 -15.39 2.24
C VAL A 342 -13.14 -14.09 2.97
N HIS A 343 -12.09 -13.38 2.61
CA HIS A 343 -11.78 -12.09 3.21
C HIS A 343 -12.86 -11.06 2.87
N ALA A 344 -13.06 -10.09 3.72
CA ALA A 344 -13.90 -8.93 3.45
C ALA A 344 -13.29 -8.03 2.34
N ASP A 345 -13.98 -6.95 2.03
CA ASP A 345 -13.56 -5.91 1.10
C ASP A 345 -13.33 -6.45 -0.32
N HIS A 346 -14.47 -6.64 -0.99
CA HIS A 346 -14.52 -7.26 -2.31
C HIS A 346 -14.40 -6.20 -3.42
N HIS A 347 -13.55 -6.47 -4.43
CA HIS A 347 -13.23 -5.49 -5.47
C HIS A 347 -13.68 -5.89 -6.86
N ASP A 348 -13.72 -7.20 -7.15
CA ASP A 348 -14.24 -7.68 -8.44
C ASP A 348 -14.84 -9.05 -8.33
N LEU A 349 -15.77 -9.34 -9.27
CA LEU A 349 -16.46 -10.61 -9.38
C LEU A 349 -16.62 -10.99 -10.84
N TRP A 350 -16.10 -12.16 -11.22
CA TRP A 350 -16.40 -12.77 -12.48
C TRP A 350 -17.45 -13.86 -12.30
N ILE A 351 -18.43 -13.87 -13.20
CA ILE A 351 -19.52 -14.86 -13.25
C ILE A 351 -19.33 -15.67 -14.53
N ASN A 352 -19.31 -17.00 -14.40
CA ASN A 352 -19.22 -17.88 -15.56
C ASN A 352 -20.49 -17.74 -16.43
N PRO A 353 -20.38 -17.31 -17.70
CA PRO A 353 -21.54 -17.12 -18.54
C PRO A 353 -22.27 -18.43 -18.90
N ASP A 354 -21.56 -19.58 -18.86
CA ASP A 354 -22.12 -20.91 -19.22
C ASP A 354 -22.65 -21.66 -18.00
N LYS A 355 -22.33 -21.20 -16.77
CA LYS A 355 -22.67 -21.91 -15.53
C LYS A 355 -22.92 -20.97 -14.38
N SER A 356 -24.18 -20.67 -14.12
CA SER A 356 -24.58 -19.89 -12.94
C SER A 356 -24.06 -20.52 -11.64
N GLY A 357 -23.62 -19.69 -10.70
CA GLY A 357 -23.04 -20.11 -9.42
C GLY A 357 -21.56 -20.52 -9.48
N HIS A 358 -20.93 -20.52 -10.66
CA HIS A 358 -19.47 -20.57 -10.76
C HIS A 358 -18.94 -19.14 -10.81
N LEU A 359 -18.29 -18.73 -9.72
CA LEU A 359 -17.84 -17.36 -9.48
C LEU A 359 -16.35 -17.33 -9.15
N ILE A 360 -15.67 -16.27 -9.57
CA ILE A 360 -14.31 -15.91 -9.10
C ILE A 360 -14.38 -14.52 -8.51
N ASN A 361 -13.95 -14.40 -7.26
CA ASN A 361 -13.97 -13.15 -6.52
C ASN A 361 -12.57 -12.71 -6.12
N GLY A 362 -12.24 -11.43 -6.35
CA GLY A 362 -11.07 -10.74 -5.84
C GLY A 362 -11.44 -9.88 -4.64
N ASN A 363 -10.67 -10.04 -3.55
CA ASN A 363 -10.85 -9.30 -2.31
C ASN A 363 -9.50 -9.00 -1.65
N ASP A 364 -9.49 -8.28 -0.54
CA ASP A 364 -8.26 -7.86 0.15
C ASP A 364 -7.43 -9.03 0.73
N GLY A 365 -7.98 -10.22 0.77
CA GLY A 365 -7.29 -11.47 1.10
C GLY A 365 -6.81 -12.27 -0.12
N GLY A 366 -7.08 -11.81 -1.35
CA GLY A 366 -6.67 -12.47 -2.59
C GLY A 366 -7.84 -12.96 -3.45
N VAL A 367 -7.76 -14.18 -3.96
CA VAL A 367 -8.72 -14.74 -4.91
C VAL A 367 -9.46 -15.93 -4.31
N ASN A 368 -10.77 -15.91 -4.43
CA ASN A 368 -11.65 -17.00 -4.02
C ASN A 368 -12.49 -17.51 -5.19
N ILE A 369 -12.71 -18.80 -5.26
CA ILE A 369 -13.48 -19.47 -6.32
C ILE A 369 -14.60 -20.29 -5.69
N THR A 370 -15.81 -20.20 -6.23
CA THR A 370 -16.94 -21.08 -5.88
C THR A 370 -17.54 -21.70 -7.13
N TYR A 371 -18.06 -22.92 -7.01
CA TYR A 371 -18.77 -23.64 -8.09
C TYR A 371 -20.24 -23.89 -7.74
N ASP A 372 -20.70 -23.40 -6.60
CA ASP A 372 -22.01 -23.70 -6.00
C ASP A 372 -22.68 -22.45 -5.40
N ASP A 373 -22.44 -21.29 -6.02
CA ASP A 373 -23.05 -19.99 -5.65
C ASP A 373 -22.72 -19.58 -4.21
N GLY A 374 -21.46 -19.74 -3.83
CA GLY A 374 -20.93 -19.30 -2.53
C GLY A 374 -21.29 -20.20 -1.36
N LYS A 375 -21.86 -21.38 -1.57
CA LYS A 375 -22.07 -22.36 -0.48
C LYS A 375 -20.71 -22.84 0.05
N ASN A 376 -19.77 -23.08 -0.86
CA ASN A 376 -18.38 -23.39 -0.56
C ASN A 376 -17.44 -22.54 -1.38
N TRP A 377 -16.30 -22.13 -0.77
CA TRP A 377 -15.27 -21.35 -1.41
C TRP A 377 -13.92 -22.03 -1.34
N ILE A 378 -13.17 -21.96 -2.43
CA ILE A 378 -11.77 -22.34 -2.52
C ILE A 378 -10.95 -21.07 -2.49
N LYS A 379 -10.09 -20.91 -1.47
CA LYS A 379 -9.15 -19.78 -1.40
C LYS A 379 -7.88 -20.12 -2.16
N ASN A 380 -7.47 -19.25 -3.08
CA ASN A 380 -6.18 -19.35 -3.75
C ASN A 380 -5.12 -18.67 -2.88
N ASN A 381 -4.21 -19.47 -2.31
CA ASN A 381 -3.11 -19.00 -1.47
C ASN A 381 -1.75 -18.97 -2.21
N SER A 382 -1.74 -19.11 -3.53
CA SER A 382 -0.49 -19.17 -4.33
C SER A 382 -0.05 -17.84 -4.92
N THR A 383 -0.77 -16.76 -4.68
CA THR A 383 -0.39 -15.43 -5.13
C THR A 383 0.71 -14.83 -4.23
N GLU A 384 1.81 -14.41 -4.84
CA GLU A 384 2.93 -13.76 -4.14
C GLU A 384 2.69 -12.25 -4.06
N VAL A 385 1.71 -11.83 -3.24
CA VAL A 385 1.31 -10.44 -3.08
C VAL A 385 1.19 -10.10 -1.60
N GLY A 386 1.47 -8.85 -1.26
CA GLY A 386 1.34 -8.30 0.09
C GLY A 386 1.64 -6.81 0.07
N GLN A 387 0.78 -6.00 0.70
CA GLN A 387 0.87 -4.55 0.74
C GLN A 387 1.44 -4.12 2.09
N PHE A 388 2.76 -4.12 2.22
CA PHE A 388 3.41 -3.70 3.45
C PHE A 388 3.46 -2.17 3.56
N TYR A 389 3.01 -1.64 4.70
CA TYR A 389 3.23 -0.25 5.09
C TYR A 389 4.61 -0.06 5.71
N SER A 390 5.04 -1.00 6.56
CA SER A 390 6.31 -0.94 7.25
C SER A 390 6.82 -2.35 7.55
N ILE A 391 8.14 -2.48 7.62
CA ILE A 391 8.82 -3.71 8.01
C ILE A 391 9.85 -3.44 9.10
N ASN A 392 10.22 -4.46 9.85
CA ASN A 392 11.32 -4.40 10.81
C ASN A 392 11.92 -5.81 11.04
N VAL A 393 13.04 -5.89 11.74
CA VAL A 393 13.75 -7.13 12.04
C VAL A 393 14.17 -7.20 13.50
N ASP A 394 14.32 -8.42 14.02
CA ASP A 394 15.02 -8.67 15.28
C ASP A 394 16.48 -9.13 15.04
N TYR A 395 17.18 -9.49 16.12
CA TYR A 395 18.59 -9.94 16.10
C TYR A 395 18.74 -11.39 16.58
N GLN A 396 17.67 -12.19 16.46
CA GLN A 396 17.74 -13.63 16.74
C GLN A 396 18.54 -14.38 15.65
N LYS A 397 18.80 -15.65 15.84
CA LYS A 397 19.47 -16.50 14.83
C LYS A 397 18.70 -17.79 14.63
N PRO A 398 17.98 -17.98 13.52
CA PRO A 398 17.73 -16.99 12.46
C PRO A 398 16.91 -15.79 12.97
N TYR A 399 17.14 -14.62 12.40
CA TYR A 399 16.36 -13.45 12.75
C TYR A 399 14.95 -13.51 12.13
N ASN A 400 13.98 -12.87 12.79
CA ASN A 400 12.66 -12.72 12.25
C ASN A 400 12.48 -11.38 11.53
N VAL A 401 11.64 -11.43 10.52
CA VAL A 401 11.12 -10.27 9.81
C VAL A 401 9.70 -10.02 10.31
N TYR A 402 9.41 -8.76 10.58
CA TYR A 402 8.10 -8.29 11.02
C TYR A 402 7.56 -7.31 9.99
N GLY A 403 6.25 -7.30 9.77
CA GLY A 403 5.66 -6.32 8.87
C GLY A 403 4.19 -6.11 9.12
N GLY A 404 3.78 -4.85 8.98
CA GLY A 404 2.38 -4.43 8.99
C GLY A 404 1.87 -4.29 7.57
N LEU A 405 0.74 -4.95 7.28
CA LEU A 405 0.11 -4.97 5.96
C LEU A 405 -1.22 -4.25 5.97
N GLN A 406 -1.53 -3.60 4.87
CA GLN A 406 -2.89 -3.12 4.63
C GLN A 406 -3.85 -4.31 4.68
N ASP A 407 -4.95 -4.16 5.39
CA ASP A 407 -6.09 -5.09 5.56
C ASP A 407 -5.75 -6.48 6.11
N ASN A 408 -4.48 -6.85 6.19
CA ASN A 408 -4.02 -8.21 6.52
C ASN A 408 -3.22 -8.29 7.84
N GLY A 409 -3.25 -7.25 8.66
CA GLY A 409 -2.67 -7.26 10.00
C GLY A 409 -1.15 -7.18 10.05
N VAL A 410 -0.61 -7.61 11.18
CA VAL A 410 0.84 -7.64 11.44
C VAL A 410 1.32 -9.07 11.53
N TRP A 411 2.37 -9.38 10.78
CA TRP A 411 2.95 -10.71 10.71
C TRP A 411 4.42 -10.72 11.10
N MET A 412 4.89 -11.88 11.55
CA MET A 412 6.30 -12.17 11.81
C MET A 412 6.69 -13.56 11.32
N GLY A 413 7.93 -13.71 10.90
CA GLY A 413 8.48 -15.01 10.52
C GLY A 413 9.98 -14.98 10.26
N PRO A 414 10.67 -16.14 10.27
CA PRO A 414 12.10 -16.19 10.05
C PRO A 414 12.47 -15.87 8.60
N HIS A 415 13.54 -15.09 8.41
CA HIS A 415 14.00 -14.61 7.10
C HIS A 415 14.36 -15.73 6.12
N ASN A 416 14.83 -16.85 6.61
CA ASN A 416 15.37 -17.97 5.83
C ASN A 416 14.32 -19.06 5.53
N THR A 417 13.04 -18.70 5.56
CA THR A 417 11.95 -19.63 5.29
C THR A 417 11.87 -19.97 3.81
N SER A 418 11.68 -21.24 3.49
CA SER A 418 11.37 -21.70 2.13
C SER A 418 10.13 -22.59 2.09
N PRO A 419 9.34 -22.56 1.00
CA PRO A 419 8.15 -23.37 0.86
C PRO A 419 8.40 -24.85 1.08
N SER A 420 7.54 -25.52 1.86
CA SER A 420 7.67 -26.93 2.16
C SER A 420 6.32 -27.61 2.27
N LYS A 421 6.20 -28.80 1.65
CA LYS A 421 5.01 -29.65 1.81
C LYS A 421 4.71 -30.00 3.28
N ARG A 422 5.70 -29.93 4.16
CA ARG A 422 5.51 -30.13 5.61
C ARG A 422 4.53 -29.15 6.21
N TRP A 423 4.50 -27.93 5.72
CA TRP A 423 3.55 -26.92 6.23
C TRP A 423 2.12 -27.40 6.10
N ASN A 424 1.76 -27.93 4.90
CA ASN A 424 0.42 -28.46 4.68
C ASN A 424 0.13 -29.71 5.51
N MET A 425 1.16 -30.56 5.74
CA MET A 425 1.00 -31.79 6.51
C MET A 425 0.85 -31.55 8.00
N THR A 426 1.51 -30.54 8.55
CA THR A 426 1.60 -30.30 10.00
C THR A 426 0.78 -29.09 10.45
N GLY A 427 0.32 -28.24 9.53
CA GLY A 427 -0.33 -26.96 9.85
C GLY A 427 0.65 -25.91 10.41
N ASN A 428 1.94 -26.20 10.47
CA ASN A 428 2.94 -25.31 11.05
C ASN A 428 3.58 -24.41 10.00
N TYR A 429 2.92 -23.31 9.70
CA TYR A 429 3.51 -22.24 8.92
C TYR A 429 4.52 -21.47 9.79
N PRO A 430 5.68 -21.11 9.23
CA PRO A 430 6.70 -20.36 9.99
C PRO A 430 6.31 -18.90 10.23
N TRP A 431 5.47 -18.33 9.39
CA TRP A 431 4.94 -16.98 9.58
C TRP A 431 3.70 -17.00 10.44
N LYS A 432 3.62 -16.04 11.38
CA LYS A 432 2.52 -15.92 12.36
C LYS A 432 1.92 -14.53 12.30
N SER A 433 0.60 -14.45 12.27
CA SER A 433 -0.12 -13.21 12.54
C SER A 433 -0.04 -12.90 14.03
N ILE A 434 0.36 -11.68 14.39
CA ILE A 434 0.49 -11.21 15.76
C ILE A 434 -0.52 -10.14 16.14
N LEU A 435 -1.14 -9.48 15.12
CA LEU A 435 -2.20 -8.50 15.30
C LEU A 435 -3.04 -8.41 14.02
N GLY A 436 -4.34 -8.14 14.15
CA GLY A 436 -5.25 -7.90 13.03
C GLY A 436 -5.43 -6.40 12.72
N GLY A 437 -6.27 -6.10 11.72
CA GLY A 437 -6.55 -4.75 11.22
C GLY A 437 -5.56 -4.33 10.12
N ASP A 438 -5.52 -3.04 9.79
CA ASP A 438 -4.44 -2.47 8.96
C ASP A 438 -3.16 -2.41 9.76
N GLY A 439 -2.27 -3.37 9.55
CA GLY A 439 -1.02 -3.44 10.29
C GLY A 439 -0.09 -2.28 9.94
N MET A 440 0.38 -1.59 10.97
CA MET A 440 1.22 -0.39 10.83
C MET A 440 2.67 -0.67 11.24
N GLU A 441 3.36 0.33 11.78
CA GLU A 441 4.75 0.21 12.18
C GLU A 441 4.95 -0.84 13.27
N VAL A 442 6.12 -1.48 13.26
CA VAL A 442 6.53 -2.49 14.22
C VAL A 442 7.86 -2.09 14.86
N GLN A 443 7.93 -2.06 16.18
CA GLN A 443 9.17 -1.88 16.93
C GLN A 443 9.38 -3.09 17.85
N ILE A 444 10.60 -3.60 17.92
CA ILE A 444 10.96 -4.79 18.68
C ILE A 444 11.98 -4.42 19.75
N ASP A 445 11.75 -4.80 21.01
CA ASP A 445 12.73 -4.63 22.09
C ASP A 445 13.95 -5.52 21.83
N SER A 446 15.09 -4.90 21.53
CA SER A 446 16.33 -5.63 21.18
C SER A 446 16.87 -6.50 22.32
N ARG A 447 16.44 -6.28 23.57
CA ARG A 447 16.81 -7.07 24.74
C ARG A 447 15.92 -8.31 24.91
N ASN A 448 14.66 -8.21 24.43
CA ASN A 448 13.69 -9.29 24.49
C ASN A 448 12.76 -9.22 23.26
N PRO A 449 13.02 -9.98 22.22
CA PRO A 449 12.25 -9.94 20.97
C PRO A 449 10.79 -10.43 21.11
N ASN A 450 10.40 -10.97 22.28
CA ASN A 450 9.00 -11.25 22.57
C ASN A 450 8.20 -9.98 22.90
N ILE A 451 8.87 -8.86 23.20
CA ILE A 451 8.20 -7.59 23.44
C ILE A 451 8.17 -6.79 22.13
N VAL A 452 6.98 -6.65 21.58
CA VAL A 452 6.74 -5.98 20.31
C VAL A 452 5.74 -4.84 20.50
N TYR A 453 6.02 -3.71 19.90
CA TYR A 453 5.15 -2.54 19.85
C TYR A 453 4.63 -2.42 18.43
N THR A 454 3.33 -2.61 18.25
CA THR A 454 2.70 -2.53 16.93
C THR A 454 1.21 -2.25 17.06
N GLY A 455 0.53 -1.96 15.96
CA GLY A 455 -0.87 -1.62 16.00
C GLY A 455 -1.50 -1.47 14.65
N SER A 456 -2.65 -0.84 14.66
CA SER A 456 -3.44 -0.54 13.47
C SER A 456 -3.55 0.97 13.26
N GLN A 457 -4.27 1.34 12.21
CA GLN A 457 -4.45 2.72 11.74
C GLN A 457 -4.82 3.71 12.85
N PHE A 458 -4.47 4.98 12.63
CA PHE A 458 -4.72 6.10 13.55
C PHE A 458 -4.16 5.88 14.96
N GLY A 459 -3.03 5.16 15.04
CA GLY A 459 -2.30 5.01 16.28
C GLY A 459 -2.93 4.06 17.30
N PHE A 460 -3.72 3.09 16.89
CA PHE A 460 -4.22 2.05 17.80
C PHE A 460 -3.13 1.01 18.10
N TYR A 461 -2.01 1.48 18.68
CA TYR A 461 -0.87 0.63 19.01
C TYR A 461 -0.99 -0.02 20.40
N SER A 462 -0.33 -1.16 20.48
CA SER A 462 -0.23 -1.97 21.71
C SER A 462 1.20 -2.46 21.91
N ARG A 463 1.60 -2.61 23.14
CA ARG A 463 2.71 -3.45 23.54
C ARG A 463 2.20 -4.89 23.66
N LEU A 464 2.81 -5.80 22.91
CA LEU A 464 2.53 -7.23 22.90
C LEU A 464 3.66 -7.96 23.62
N ASP A 465 3.32 -8.96 24.39
CA ASP A 465 4.23 -9.98 24.88
C ASP A 465 3.87 -11.29 24.17
N LEU A 466 4.69 -11.65 23.18
CA LEU A 466 4.44 -12.81 22.30
C LEU A 466 4.57 -14.15 23.02
N GLU A 467 5.29 -14.20 24.15
CA GLU A 467 5.43 -15.40 24.98
C GLU A 467 4.18 -15.66 25.81
N THR A 468 3.65 -14.61 26.43
CA THR A 468 2.48 -14.74 27.34
C THR A 468 1.16 -14.43 26.66
N GLY A 469 1.17 -13.87 25.43
CA GLY A 469 -0.01 -13.40 24.72
C GLY A 469 -0.65 -12.14 25.32
N LYS A 470 -0.01 -11.51 26.29
CA LYS A 470 -0.53 -10.29 26.92
C LYS A 470 -0.44 -9.11 25.96
N ARG A 471 -1.50 -8.34 25.94
CA ARG A 471 -1.61 -7.11 25.13
C ARG A 471 -1.98 -5.93 26.03
N ARG A 472 -1.30 -4.79 25.83
CA ARG A 472 -1.61 -3.53 26.49
C ARG A 472 -1.64 -2.39 25.48
N SER A 473 -2.75 -1.66 25.40
CA SER A 473 -2.83 -0.44 24.59
C SER A 473 -1.86 0.61 25.11
N ILE A 474 -1.12 1.24 24.20
CA ILE A 474 -0.14 2.27 24.51
C ILE A 474 -0.46 3.61 23.83
N LYS A 475 -1.64 3.75 23.21
CA LYS A 475 -2.04 5.00 22.53
C LYS A 475 -2.13 6.15 23.55
N PRO A 476 -1.44 7.28 23.32
CA PRO A 476 -1.63 8.49 24.11
C PRO A 476 -3.07 8.99 24.03
N VAL A 477 -3.63 9.45 25.13
CA VAL A 477 -5.00 9.97 25.24
C VAL A 477 -4.95 11.37 25.79
N HIS A 478 -5.69 12.30 25.18
CA HIS A 478 -5.83 13.67 25.65
C HIS A 478 -6.69 13.76 26.92
N GLU A 479 -6.57 14.86 27.66
CA GLU A 479 -7.42 15.10 28.80
C GLU A 479 -8.83 15.56 28.38
N LEU A 480 -9.84 15.22 29.18
CA LEU A 480 -11.21 15.68 28.94
C LEU A 480 -11.26 17.22 28.95
N GLY A 481 -11.86 17.80 27.94
CA GLY A 481 -11.91 19.25 27.72
C GLY A 481 -10.72 19.80 26.92
N GLN A 482 -9.75 18.96 26.56
CA GLN A 482 -8.72 19.32 25.57
C GLN A 482 -9.13 18.86 24.17
N SER A 483 -8.57 19.52 23.15
CA SER A 483 -8.75 19.10 21.78
C SER A 483 -8.17 17.70 21.57
N PRO A 484 -8.88 16.82 20.87
CA PRO A 484 -8.37 15.50 20.54
C PRO A 484 -7.04 15.56 19.80
N PHE A 485 -6.11 14.66 20.12
CA PHE A 485 -4.91 14.49 19.34
C PHE A 485 -5.22 14.03 17.94
N ARG A 486 -4.53 14.61 16.96
CA ARG A 486 -4.62 14.19 15.56
C ARG A 486 -3.57 13.12 15.30
N PHE A 487 -3.99 11.97 14.79
CA PHE A 487 -3.12 10.85 14.46
C PHE A 487 -3.20 10.57 12.97
N ASN A 488 -2.03 10.36 12.36
CA ASN A 488 -1.97 9.91 10.97
C ASN A 488 -2.55 8.50 10.81
N TRP A 489 -2.94 8.14 9.61
CA TRP A 489 -3.28 6.76 9.26
C TRP A 489 -2.14 5.82 9.68
N GLN A 490 -0.95 6.07 9.16
CA GLN A 490 0.28 5.42 9.61
C GLN A 490 0.96 6.33 10.65
N THR A 491 0.53 6.20 11.89
CA THR A 491 1.07 6.97 13.03
C THR A 491 2.50 6.52 13.32
N PRO A 492 3.49 7.43 13.36
CA PRO A 492 4.87 7.04 13.63
C PRO A 492 5.10 6.71 15.10
N ILE A 493 5.79 5.59 15.34
CA ILE A 493 6.33 5.22 16.65
C ILE A 493 7.83 4.91 16.52
N ARG A 494 8.60 5.22 17.56
CA ARG A 494 10.04 4.94 17.58
C ARG A 494 10.48 4.46 18.93
N LEU A 495 11.02 3.24 18.99
CA LEU A 495 11.72 2.73 20.16
C LEU A 495 13.14 3.30 20.17
N SER A 496 13.55 3.92 21.27
CA SER A 496 14.85 4.56 21.37
C SER A 496 16.00 3.56 21.20
N SER A 497 16.97 3.91 20.36
CA SER A 497 18.19 3.11 20.20
C SER A 497 19.10 3.16 21.43
N HIS A 498 18.95 4.18 22.27
CA HIS A 498 19.78 4.39 23.47
C HIS A 498 19.22 3.75 24.73
N ASN A 499 17.89 3.62 24.82
CA ASN A 499 17.22 3.01 25.96
C ASN A 499 15.89 2.39 25.52
N GLN A 500 15.80 1.09 25.55
CA GLN A 500 14.65 0.31 25.10
C GLN A 500 13.41 0.43 26.04
N ASP A 501 13.47 1.20 27.10
CA ASP A 501 12.31 1.59 27.90
C ASP A 501 11.70 2.92 27.44
N VAL A 502 12.40 3.64 26.57
CA VAL A 502 11.97 4.90 25.99
C VAL A 502 11.31 4.67 24.65
N LEU A 503 10.09 5.17 24.52
CA LEU A 503 9.30 5.10 23.31
C LEU A 503 8.82 6.49 22.93
N TYR A 504 8.93 6.85 21.66
CA TYR A 504 8.37 8.07 21.08
C TYR A 504 7.12 7.73 20.27
N TYR A 505 6.16 8.66 20.28
CA TYR A 505 4.89 8.47 19.61
C TYR A 505 4.40 9.78 19.01
N GLY A 506 4.08 9.78 17.72
CA GLY A 506 3.67 10.97 16.99
C GLY A 506 2.14 11.10 16.92
N SER A 507 1.62 12.25 17.38
CA SER A 507 0.31 12.76 16.99
C SER A 507 0.54 14.05 16.20
N ASN A 508 -0.14 15.15 16.49
CA ASN A 508 0.32 16.50 16.14
C ASN A 508 1.38 17.02 17.14
N PHE A 509 1.57 16.27 18.22
CA PHE A 509 2.63 16.46 19.21
C PHE A 509 3.58 15.27 19.21
N LEU A 510 4.79 15.47 19.75
CA LEU A 510 5.65 14.35 20.08
C LEU A 510 5.44 13.95 21.54
N HIS A 511 5.05 12.70 21.74
CA HIS A 511 4.91 12.10 23.06
C HIS A 511 6.13 11.23 23.36
N LYS A 512 6.58 11.24 24.62
CA LYS A 512 7.67 10.41 25.12
C LYS A 512 7.18 9.58 26.30
N SER A 513 7.48 8.30 26.27
CA SER A 513 7.35 7.39 27.41
C SER A 513 8.74 6.97 27.87
N VAL A 514 8.90 6.76 29.15
CA VAL A 514 10.14 6.19 29.76
C VAL A 514 9.86 4.85 30.47
N ASP A 515 8.65 4.32 30.31
CA ASP A 515 8.13 3.13 30.97
C ASP A 515 7.42 2.18 29.98
N LYS A 516 7.96 2.09 28.74
CA LYS A 516 7.47 1.16 27.71
C LYS A 516 6.05 1.48 27.22
N GLY A 517 5.64 2.73 27.24
CA GLY A 517 4.31 3.19 26.83
C GLY A 517 3.23 3.07 27.91
N ASP A 518 3.61 2.88 29.17
CA ASP A 518 2.65 2.82 30.28
C ASP A 518 2.14 4.21 30.67
N SER A 519 2.97 5.22 30.51
CA SER A 519 2.63 6.64 30.67
C SER A 519 3.32 7.49 29.61
N TRP A 520 2.78 8.69 29.35
CA TRP A 520 3.22 9.58 28.29
C TRP A 520 3.39 11.00 28.80
N GLU A 521 4.46 11.67 28.35
CA GLU A 521 4.71 13.07 28.47
C GLU A 521 4.69 13.71 27.09
N ILE A 522 4.04 14.85 26.92
CA ILE A 522 4.14 15.67 25.69
C ILE A 522 5.41 16.49 25.82
N ILE A 523 6.34 16.29 24.89
CA ILE A 523 7.65 16.96 24.89
C ILE A 523 7.81 17.98 23.75
N SER A 524 6.71 18.44 23.17
CA SER A 524 6.72 19.45 22.11
C SER A 524 5.49 20.34 22.18
N GLU A 525 5.53 21.45 21.44
CA GLU A 525 4.34 22.16 20.98
C GLU A 525 3.68 21.39 19.83
N ASP A 526 2.58 21.89 19.25
CA ASP A 526 2.04 21.36 17.99
C ASP A 526 3.10 21.57 16.88
N LEU A 527 3.65 20.47 16.37
CA LEU A 527 4.75 20.47 15.40
C LEU A 527 4.24 20.48 13.93
N THR A 528 3.00 20.90 13.72
CA THR A 528 2.33 20.95 12.42
C THR A 528 1.84 22.37 12.13
N LYS A 529 1.31 22.59 10.93
CA LYS A 529 0.60 23.85 10.59
C LYS A 529 -0.82 23.94 11.18
N GLY A 530 -1.25 22.89 11.88
CA GLY A 530 -2.59 22.74 12.44
C GLY A 530 -3.54 21.90 11.56
N GLY A 531 -4.63 21.43 12.19
CA GLY A 531 -5.66 20.64 11.50
C GLY A 531 -6.43 21.47 10.48
N LYS A 532 -6.99 20.80 9.47
CA LYS A 532 -7.95 21.37 8.52
C LYS A 532 -9.30 20.74 8.73
N ILE A 533 -10.37 21.46 8.37
CA ILE A 533 -11.73 20.93 8.39
C ILE A 533 -11.86 19.92 7.24
N GLY A 534 -12.26 18.71 7.57
CA GLY A 534 -12.46 17.62 6.63
C GLY A 534 -12.74 16.31 7.35
N ASN A 535 -12.92 15.24 6.59
CA ASN A 535 -13.22 13.89 7.09
C ASN A 535 -11.98 12.99 7.24
N VAL A 536 -10.77 13.55 7.05
CA VAL A 536 -9.49 12.85 7.22
C VAL A 536 -8.60 13.64 8.16
N PRO A 537 -7.99 13.03 9.20
CA PRO A 537 -7.01 13.71 10.04
C PRO A 537 -5.86 14.29 9.22
N TYR A 538 -5.53 15.54 9.49
CA TYR A 538 -4.46 16.30 8.84
C TYR A 538 -3.78 17.22 9.83
N GLY A 539 -2.54 17.61 9.55
CA GLY A 539 -1.66 18.24 10.51
C GLY A 539 -1.24 17.22 11.56
N THR A 540 -0.59 16.17 11.10
CA THR A 540 -0.19 15.01 11.91
C THR A 540 1.28 14.69 11.65
N LEU A 541 1.99 14.15 12.63
CA LEU A 541 3.34 13.64 12.41
C LEU A 541 3.29 12.35 11.58
N THR A 542 4.24 12.23 10.66
CA THR A 542 4.39 11.11 9.73
C THR A 542 5.67 10.32 9.96
N THR A 543 6.68 10.95 10.55
CA THR A 543 7.98 10.32 10.79
C THR A 543 8.66 10.90 12.03
N ILE A 544 9.39 10.03 12.73
CA ILE A 544 10.23 10.36 13.89
C ILE A 544 11.60 9.73 13.67
N SER A 545 12.67 10.52 13.81
CA SER A 545 14.04 10.04 13.72
C SER A 545 14.86 10.52 14.92
N GLU A 546 15.14 9.61 15.85
CA GLU A 546 16.12 9.83 16.92
C GLU A 546 17.51 9.58 16.37
N SER A 547 18.47 10.49 16.63
CA SER A 547 19.86 10.25 16.25
C SER A 547 20.42 9.03 16.98
N PRO A 548 20.99 8.06 16.28
CA PRO A 548 21.62 6.92 16.94
C PRO A 548 22.92 7.28 17.66
N LEU A 549 23.47 8.48 17.41
CA LEU A 549 24.70 8.97 18.02
C LEU A 549 24.45 9.84 19.26
N ASN A 550 23.27 10.47 19.34
CA ASN A 550 22.93 11.37 20.43
C ASN A 550 21.43 11.35 20.74
N LYS A 551 21.06 10.80 21.89
CA LYS A 551 19.67 10.67 22.36
C LYS A 551 18.90 11.99 22.52
N ASP A 552 19.59 13.11 22.62
CA ASP A 552 18.99 14.43 22.80
C ASP A 552 18.61 15.08 21.45
N ILE A 553 19.01 14.47 20.32
CA ILE A 553 18.69 14.94 18.98
C ILE A 553 17.57 14.09 18.40
N ILE A 554 16.43 14.73 18.14
CA ILE A 554 15.25 14.09 17.59
C ILE A 554 14.70 15.00 16.48
N TYR A 555 14.35 14.39 15.37
CA TYR A 555 13.69 15.04 14.23
C TYR A 555 12.27 14.51 14.07
N THR A 556 11.35 15.38 13.66
CA THR A 556 9.97 15.03 13.34
C THR A 556 9.58 15.64 12.02
N GLY A 557 8.79 14.90 11.22
CA GLY A 557 8.19 15.37 9.98
C GLY A 557 6.68 15.17 10.01
N SER A 558 5.94 16.01 9.25
CA SER A 558 4.48 16.02 9.22
C SER A 558 3.91 15.91 7.81
N ASP A 559 2.61 15.62 7.74
CA ASP A 559 1.85 15.52 6.48
C ASP A 559 1.59 16.87 5.80
N ASP A 560 1.86 17.98 6.49
CA ASP A 560 1.74 19.35 5.99
C ASP A 560 3.11 20.02 5.72
N GLY A 561 4.19 19.23 5.69
CA GLY A 561 5.51 19.65 5.25
C GLY A 561 6.39 20.28 6.32
N MET A 562 6.00 20.23 7.59
CA MET A 562 6.82 20.75 8.66
C MET A 562 7.89 19.74 9.07
N ILE A 563 9.13 20.22 9.23
CA ILE A 563 10.22 19.44 9.82
C ILE A 563 10.77 20.22 11.01
N HIS A 564 10.85 19.55 12.15
CA HIS A 564 11.39 20.14 13.37
C HIS A 564 12.55 19.32 13.92
N VAL A 565 13.46 20.00 14.62
CA VAL A 565 14.55 19.36 15.36
C VAL A 565 14.59 19.87 16.79
N THR A 566 14.80 18.96 17.74
CA THR A 566 15.29 19.26 19.08
C THR A 566 16.72 18.75 19.23
N LYS A 567 17.53 19.47 20.01
CA LYS A 567 18.91 19.10 20.37
C LYS A 567 19.10 18.96 21.88
N ASN A 568 18.03 18.93 22.64
CA ASN A 568 18.02 18.90 24.09
C ASN A 568 16.89 18.00 24.65
N GLY A 569 16.56 16.93 23.92
CA GLY A 569 15.61 15.91 24.34
C GLY A 569 14.16 16.38 24.42
N GLY A 570 13.77 17.37 23.61
CA GLY A 570 12.40 17.88 23.53
C GLY A 570 12.13 19.16 24.32
N LYS A 571 13.13 19.73 25.02
CA LYS A 571 12.94 20.98 25.79
C LYS A 571 12.69 22.19 24.90
N THR A 572 13.32 22.24 23.74
CA THR A 572 13.10 23.28 22.72
C THR A 572 13.11 22.66 21.32
N TRP A 573 12.29 23.20 20.44
CA TRP A 573 12.15 22.76 19.06
C TRP A 573 12.46 23.89 18.09
N LYS A 574 13.05 23.57 16.97
CA LYS A 574 13.32 24.50 15.87
C LYS A 574 12.74 23.95 14.58
N ASN A 575 11.96 24.78 13.87
CA ASN A 575 11.55 24.50 12.51
C ASN A 575 12.75 24.61 11.56
N ILE A 576 12.94 23.60 10.72
CA ILE A 576 14.03 23.47 9.75
C ILE A 576 13.54 23.20 8.33
N SER A 577 12.23 23.35 8.04
CA SER A 577 11.62 23.09 6.73
C SER A 577 11.52 24.31 5.82
N GLN A 578 12.06 25.48 6.22
CA GLN A 578 11.82 26.77 5.55
C GLN A 578 12.32 26.82 4.09
N ASP A 579 13.43 26.15 3.80
CA ASP A 579 14.06 26.11 2.46
C ASP A 579 13.64 24.88 1.63
N LEU A 580 12.71 24.09 2.14
CA LEU A 580 12.16 22.91 1.44
C LEU A 580 10.85 23.23 0.73
N PRO A 581 10.45 22.41 -0.25
CA PRO A 581 9.12 22.52 -0.86
C PRO A 581 8.03 22.49 0.22
N GLN A 582 7.15 23.49 0.20
CA GLN A 582 6.14 23.68 1.23
C GLN A 582 4.91 22.81 0.97
N ASP A 583 4.21 22.44 2.05
CA ASP A 583 2.95 21.70 2.06
C ASP A 583 3.04 20.25 1.51
N LEU A 584 4.22 19.75 1.23
CA LEU A 584 4.43 18.37 0.81
C LEU A 584 4.57 17.45 2.03
N TRP A 585 4.07 16.26 1.90
CA TRP A 585 4.14 15.22 2.94
C TRP A 585 5.59 14.82 3.20
N VAL A 586 6.06 14.90 4.43
CA VAL A 586 7.38 14.38 4.80
C VAL A 586 7.28 12.87 4.96
N SER A 587 7.75 12.12 3.97
CA SER A 587 7.64 10.67 3.94
C SER A 587 8.61 9.97 4.88
N LYS A 588 9.87 10.43 4.94
CA LYS A 588 10.88 9.87 5.85
C LYS A 588 11.90 10.91 6.29
N LEU A 589 12.30 10.83 7.55
CA LEU A 589 13.51 11.47 8.08
C LEU A 589 14.46 10.38 8.55
N TYR A 590 15.74 10.52 8.25
CA TYR A 590 16.77 9.57 8.65
C TYR A 590 18.02 10.29 9.16
N ALA A 591 18.21 10.29 10.48
CA ALA A 591 19.42 10.83 11.13
C ALA A 591 20.59 9.87 10.87
N SER A 592 21.71 10.41 10.42
CA SER A 592 22.89 9.63 10.07
C SER A 592 23.39 8.78 11.24
N SER A 593 23.83 7.58 10.94
CA SER A 593 24.52 6.70 11.87
C SER A 593 26.04 6.92 11.93
N HIS A 594 26.59 7.77 11.07
CA HIS A 594 28.01 8.07 10.96
C HIS A 594 28.36 9.47 11.46
N GLU A 595 27.53 10.49 11.17
CA GLU A 595 27.76 11.87 11.56
C GLU A 595 26.54 12.49 12.22
N GLU A 596 26.70 13.00 13.44
CA GLU A 596 25.60 13.54 14.27
C GLU A 596 24.83 14.70 13.62
N ASN A 597 25.51 15.52 12.84
CA ASN A 597 24.96 16.72 12.19
C ASN A 597 24.29 16.46 10.84
N ILE A 598 24.33 15.21 10.34
CA ILE A 598 23.73 14.83 9.07
C ILE A 598 22.31 14.30 9.30
N ILE A 599 21.39 14.78 8.46
CA ILE A 599 20.00 14.33 8.37
C ILE A 599 19.58 14.26 6.91
N TYR A 600 18.87 13.20 6.54
CA TYR A 600 18.23 13.03 5.24
C TYR A 600 16.72 13.23 5.38
N ALA A 601 16.10 13.85 4.38
CA ALA A 601 14.66 14.06 4.32
C ALA A 601 14.13 13.72 2.94
N SER A 602 13.10 12.88 2.89
CA SER A 602 12.31 12.67 1.68
C SER A 602 10.92 13.26 1.84
N LEU A 603 10.42 13.85 0.75
CA LEU A 603 9.09 14.42 0.67
C LEU A 603 8.36 13.83 -0.53
N ASP A 604 7.05 13.77 -0.41
CA ASP A 604 6.18 13.17 -1.39
C ASP A 604 5.05 14.16 -1.74
N GLY A 605 4.86 14.37 -3.02
CA GLY A 605 3.93 15.35 -3.56
C GLY A 605 2.76 14.76 -4.35
N TYR A 606 2.58 13.43 -4.39
CA TYR A 606 1.54 12.84 -5.25
C TYR A 606 0.12 13.29 -4.90
N ARG A 607 -0.11 13.67 -3.63
CA ARG A 607 -1.40 14.24 -3.17
C ARG A 607 -1.68 15.66 -3.69
N TRP A 608 -0.77 16.20 -4.46
CA TRP A 608 -0.86 17.45 -5.23
C TRP A 608 -0.59 17.24 -6.71
N ASP A 609 -0.71 15.98 -7.20
CA ASP A 609 -0.35 15.56 -8.57
C ASP A 609 1.09 15.95 -8.96
N ASN A 610 1.98 15.97 -7.96
CA ASN A 610 3.40 16.26 -8.13
C ASN A 610 4.22 15.00 -7.83
N PHE A 611 4.77 14.40 -8.86
CA PHE A 611 5.51 13.13 -8.79
C PHE A 611 7.04 13.33 -8.79
N SER A 612 7.52 14.55 -8.65
CA SER A 612 8.97 14.82 -8.61
C SER A 612 9.63 14.13 -7.40
N PRO A 613 10.86 13.61 -7.59
CA PRO A 613 11.60 12.96 -6.50
C PRO A 613 12.21 14.03 -5.57
N TYR A 614 11.66 14.20 -4.40
CA TYR A 614 12.14 15.13 -3.39
C TYR A 614 12.98 14.41 -2.35
N LEU A 615 14.31 14.57 -2.46
CA LEU A 615 15.27 14.01 -1.52
C LEU A 615 16.32 15.06 -1.17
N PHE A 616 16.51 15.28 0.12
CA PHE A 616 17.39 16.32 0.62
C PHE A 616 18.34 15.78 1.70
N LYS A 617 19.55 16.36 1.75
CA LYS A 617 20.57 16.13 2.77
C LYS A 617 20.93 17.45 3.43
N SER A 618 21.03 17.45 4.75
CA SER A 618 21.63 18.54 5.53
C SER A 618 22.88 18.04 6.25
N LYS A 619 23.87 18.93 6.39
CA LYS A 619 25.12 18.68 7.12
C LYS A 619 25.27 19.58 8.34
N ASP A 620 24.20 20.21 8.80
CA ASP A 620 24.20 21.21 9.86
C ASP A 620 22.93 21.18 10.73
N TYR A 621 22.41 19.95 10.96
CA TYR A 621 21.20 19.69 11.72
C TYR A 621 19.92 20.29 11.08
N GLY A 622 19.87 20.37 9.76
CA GLY A 622 18.73 20.88 9.03
C GLY A 622 18.68 22.41 8.89
N LYS A 623 19.77 23.14 9.17
CA LYS A 623 19.79 24.59 8.94
C LYS A 623 19.82 24.93 7.47
N THR A 624 20.55 24.13 6.68
CA THR A 624 20.60 24.24 5.22
C THR A 624 20.39 22.88 4.59
N TRP A 625 19.76 22.86 3.41
CA TRP A 625 19.43 21.64 2.69
C TRP A 625 20.00 21.66 1.28
N THR A 626 20.49 20.52 0.84
CA THR A 626 20.95 20.28 -0.53
C THR A 626 20.12 19.15 -1.13
N SER A 627 19.55 19.35 -2.31
CA SER A 627 18.89 18.29 -3.05
C SER A 627 19.92 17.26 -3.49
N ILE A 628 19.59 15.98 -3.30
CA ILE A 628 20.41 14.83 -3.71
C ILE A 628 19.61 13.87 -4.58
N SER A 629 18.55 14.33 -5.25
CA SER A 629 17.70 13.51 -6.12
C SER A 629 18.17 13.43 -7.59
N SER A 630 19.27 14.09 -7.96
CA SER A 630 19.89 14.27 -9.28
C SER A 630 19.27 13.49 -10.46
N ASN A 631 19.58 12.20 -10.59
CA ASN A 631 19.15 11.32 -11.68
C ASN A 631 18.11 10.27 -11.24
N LEU A 632 17.45 10.46 -10.09
CA LEU A 632 16.29 9.66 -9.73
C LEU A 632 15.14 9.94 -10.71
N PRO A 633 14.35 8.91 -11.08
CA PRO A 633 13.20 9.11 -11.94
C PRO A 633 12.11 9.93 -11.25
N ASP A 634 11.22 10.51 -12.04
CA ASP A 634 10.00 11.16 -11.55
C ASP A 634 9.11 10.11 -10.86
N SER A 635 9.22 10.04 -9.55
CA SER A 635 8.49 9.12 -8.69
C SER A 635 8.58 9.60 -7.24
N PRO A 636 7.48 9.58 -6.48
CA PRO A 636 7.49 9.91 -5.06
C PRO A 636 8.49 9.05 -4.29
N ILE A 637 9.22 9.66 -3.37
CA ILE A 637 10.17 8.95 -2.52
C ILE A 637 9.52 8.64 -1.19
N ASN A 638 9.36 7.33 -0.90
CA ASN A 638 8.71 6.86 0.31
C ASN A 638 9.68 6.70 1.48
N VAL A 639 10.91 6.28 1.20
CA VAL A 639 11.89 5.95 2.23
C VAL A 639 13.33 6.25 1.78
N VAL A 640 14.14 6.69 2.71
CA VAL A 640 15.60 6.83 2.58
C VAL A 640 16.28 6.27 3.82
N ILE A 641 17.36 5.51 3.62
CA ILE A 641 18.22 5.03 4.69
C ILE A 641 19.70 5.15 4.28
N GLU A 642 20.56 5.28 5.26
CA GLU A 642 22.02 5.25 5.11
C GLU A 642 22.53 3.84 5.46
N ASP A 643 23.54 3.36 4.73
CA ASP A 643 24.21 2.11 5.07
C ASP A 643 24.91 2.23 6.43
N ASN A 644 24.82 1.18 7.23
CA ASN A 644 25.35 1.19 8.60
C ASN A 644 26.87 0.96 8.68
N ILE A 645 27.53 0.57 7.60
CA ILE A 645 28.97 0.28 7.52
C ILE A 645 29.71 1.31 6.66
N ASN A 646 29.11 1.63 5.50
CA ASN A 646 29.74 2.51 4.51
C ASN A 646 28.93 3.80 4.37
N GLU A 647 29.43 4.89 4.92
CA GLU A 647 28.78 6.20 4.91
C GLU A 647 28.50 6.78 3.51
N ASN A 648 29.22 6.29 2.47
CA ASN A 648 28.98 6.71 1.08
C ASN A 648 27.70 6.12 0.48
N ILE A 649 27.15 5.08 1.09
CA ILE A 649 26.08 4.30 0.53
C ILE A 649 24.74 4.76 1.13
N LEU A 650 23.81 5.11 0.23
CA LEU A 650 22.44 5.40 0.56
C LEU A 650 21.51 4.50 -0.25
N TYR A 651 20.38 4.13 0.35
CA TYR A 651 19.30 3.42 -0.34
C TYR A 651 18.03 4.24 -0.30
N VAL A 652 17.30 4.27 -1.41
CA VAL A 652 16.02 4.96 -1.55
C VAL A 652 14.98 4.00 -2.13
N GLY A 653 13.81 4.00 -1.53
CA GLY A 653 12.62 3.34 -2.05
C GLY A 653 11.63 4.36 -2.62
N ASN A 654 11.17 4.13 -3.85
CA ASN A 654 10.14 4.92 -4.50
C ASN A 654 9.01 4.02 -5.04
N ASP A 655 8.06 4.57 -5.80
CA ASP A 655 6.92 3.79 -6.31
C ASP A 655 7.30 2.77 -7.41
N HIS A 656 8.55 2.74 -7.87
CA HIS A 656 9.01 1.85 -8.94
C HIS A 656 10.08 0.85 -8.51
N GLY A 657 10.64 0.98 -7.31
CA GLY A 657 11.67 0.08 -6.82
C GLY A 657 12.67 0.72 -5.87
N VAL A 658 13.87 0.14 -5.82
CA VAL A 658 14.98 0.59 -4.99
C VAL A 658 16.09 1.20 -5.84
N TYR A 659 16.68 2.27 -5.34
CA TYR A 659 17.87 2.89 -5.90
C TYR A 659 18.96 2.96 -4.84
N ALA A 660 20.20 2.73 -5.23
CA ALA A 660 21.37 2.86 -4.39
C ALA A 660 22.28 3.97 -4.90
N SER A 661 22.84 4.77 -4.00
CA SER A 661 23.93 5.67 -4.26
C SER A 661 25.19 5.13 -3.60
N LEU A 662 26.33 5.25 -4.26
CA LEU A 662 27.63 4.85 -3.76
C LEU A 662 28.55 6.06 -3.50
N ASP A 663 28.00 7.26 -3.58
CA ASP A 663 28.75 8.52 -3.57
C ASP A 663 28.02 9.63 -2.80
N TYR A 664 27.45 9.28 -1.63
CA TYR A 664 26.73 10.20 -0.74
C TYR A 664 25.45 10.83 -1.33
N GLY A 665 24.84 10.20 -2.33
CA GLY A 665 23.62 10.69 -2.98
C GLY A 665 23.88 11.62 -4.17
N ILE A 666 25.10 11.67 -4.70
CA ILE A 666 25.40 12.46 -5.90
C ILE A 666 24.80 11.78 -7.14
N ASN A 667 24.95 10.46 -7.27
CA ASN A 667 24.39 9.67 -8.35
C ASN A 667 23.66 8.45 -7.79
N TRP A 668 22.60 8.02 -8.49
CA TRP A 668 21.75 6.90 -8.13
C TRP A 668 21.74 5.85 -9.23
N GLU A 669 21.85 4.60 -8.84
CA GLU A 669 21.75 3.43 -9.73
C GLU A 669 20.55 2.58 -9.33
N PRO A 670 19.80 2.02 -10.28
CA PRO A 670 18.72 1.07 -9.96
C PRO A 670 19.28 -0.14 -9.19
N PHE A 671 18.63 -0.49 -8.09
CA PHE A 671 18.98 -1.65 -7.26
C PHE A 671 17.81 -2.65 -7.28
N ASN A 672 17.40 -3.06 -8.50
CA ASN A 672 16.17 -3.80 -8.75
C ASN A 672 16.41 -5.21 -9.33
N ASN A 673 17.62 -5.75 -9.28
CA ASN A 673 17.91 -7.09 -9.81
C ASN A 673 17.13 -8.14 -9.02
N GLY A 674 16.17 -8.82 -9.69
CA GLY A 674 15.24 -9.76 -9.04
C GLY A 674 14.05 -9.12 -8.34
N LEU A 675 14.01 -7.79 -8.20
CA LEU A 675 12.85 -7.05 -7.69
C LEU A 675 11.96 -6.63 -8.85
N ASN A 676 10.73 -7.12 -8.88
CA ASN A 676 9.72 -6.62 -9.81
C ASN A 676 9.37 -5.16 -9.47
N SER A 677 9.00 -4.37 -10.48
CA SER A 677 8.54 -3.01 -10.26
C SER A 677 7.35 -2.98 -9.28
N ALA A 678 7.58 -2.36 -8.13
CA ALA A 678 6.58 -2.20 -7.07
C ALA A 678 6.95 -0.99 -6.22
N ALA A 679 5.95 -0.36 -5.61
CA ALA A 679 6.18 0.71 -4.67
C ALA A 679 6.89 0.16 -3.42
N VAL A 680 8.01 0.77 -3.08
CA VAL A 680 8.82 0.43 -1.89
C VAL A 680 8.47 1.41 -0.78
N HIS A 681 7.81 0.91 0.26
CA HIS A 681 7.35 1.74 1.37
C HIS A 681 8.34 1.81 2.53
N ASP A 682 9.11 0.73 2.75
CA ASP A 682 10.08 0.73 3.83
C ASP A 682 11.34 -0.08 3.49
N LEU A 683 12.46 0.33 4.07
CA LEU A 683 13.77 -0.29 3.93
C LEU A 683 14.38 -0.49 5.32
N VAL A 684 14.92 -1.68 5.57
CA VAL A 684 15.56 -2.01 6.85
C VAL A 684 16.83 -2.80 6.61
N ILE A 685 17.93 -2.42 7.27
CA ILE A 685 19.17 -3.19 7.26
C ILE A 685 19.25 -4.04 8.52
N GLN A 686 19.33 -5.37 8.35
CA GLN A 686 19.73 -6.27 9.42
C GLN A 686 21.26 -6.27 9.50
N LYS A 687 21.76 -5.63 10.56
CA LYS A 687 23.19 -5.24 10.65
C LYS A 687 24.14 -6.42 10.82
N ASP A 688 23.73 -7.51 11.50
CA ASP A 688 24.59 -8.64 11.81
C ASP A 688 24.83 -9.56 10.61
N GLU A 689 23.87 -9.58 9.66
CA GLU A 689 23.93 -10.45 8.49
C GLU A 689 24.18 -9.65 7.19
N SER A 690 24.31 -8.31 7.26
CA SER A 690 24.41 -7.43 6.10
C SER A 690 23.29 -7.64 5.07
N HIS A 691 22.06 -7.76 5.57
CA HIS A 691 20.88 -7.93 4.73
C HIS A 691 20.09 -6.64 4.61
N LEU A 692 19.81 -6.21 3.39
CA LEU A 692 18.81 -5.18 3.10
C LEU A 692 17.46 -5.84 2.87
N LEU A 693 16.48 -5.50 3.68
CA LEU A 693 15.09 -5.91 3.48
C LEU A 693 14.30 -4.76 2.85
N VAL A 694 13.48 -5.12 1.87
CA VAL A 694 12.68 -4.20 1.06
C VAL A 694 11.21 -4.53 1.26
N GLY A 695 10.49 -3.69 1.96
CA GLY A 695 9.04 -3.81 2.15
C GLY A 695 8.30 -3.12 1.00
N THR A 696 7.54 -3.89 0.21
CA THR A 696 6.81 -3.37 -0.94
C THR A 696 5.32 -3.30 -0.68
N HIS A 697 4.68 -2.34 -1.30
CA HIS A 697 3.22 -2.22 -1.28
C HIS A 697 2.62 -2.90 -2.50
N GLY A 698 2.56 -4.25 -2.45
CA GLY A 698 1.96 -5.07 -3.50
C GLY A 698 2.73 -6.34 -3.88
N ARG A 699 4.04 -6.41 -3.59
CA ARG A 699 4.88 -7.56 -3.93
C ARG A 699 5.60 -8.17 -2.73
N SER A 700 5.01 -8.03 -1.53
CA SER A 700 5.55 -8.59 -0.29
C SER A 700 6.94 -8.03 0.09
N ILE A 701 7.82 -8.86 0.61
CA ILE A 701 9.12 -8.46 1.12
C ILE A 701 10.22 -9.15 0.31
N TYR A 702 11.26 -8.38 -0.04
CA TYR A 702 12.48 -8.90 -0.64
C TYR A 702 13.65 -8.75 0.32
N LEU A 703 14.66 -9.60 0.14
CA LEU A 703 15.90 -9.58 0.88
C LEU A 703 17.07 -9.60 -0.09
N ALA A 704 18.03 -8.69 0.11
CA ALA A 704 19.29 -8.66 -0.60
C ALA A 704 20.47 -8.77 0.37
N ASP A 705 21.44 -9.64 0.09
CA ASP A 705 22.75 -9.63 0.73
C ASP A 705 23.55 -8.44 0.20
N ILE A 706 23.91 -7.51 1.07
CA ILE A 706 24.62 -6.28 0.73
C ILE A 706 26.08 -6.26 1.21
N GLU A 707 26.63 -7.39 1.73
CA GLU A 707 28.01 -7.46 2.23
C GLU A 707 29.00 -6.97 1.18
N LYS A 708 28.82 -7.39 -0.07
CA LYS A 708 29.73 -7.03 -1.16
C LYS A 708 29.62 -5.54 -1.53
N ILE A 709 28.41 -4.97 -1.57
CA ILE A 709 28.24 -3.55 -1.85
C ILE A 709 28.78 -2.68 -0.71
N GLN A 710 28.61 -3.09 0.54
CA GLN A 710 29.19 -2.42 1.70
C GLN A 710 30.72 -2.36 1.66
N SER A 711 31.37 -3.34 1.04
CA SER A 711 32.81 -3.41 0.89
C SER A 711 33.38 -2.54 -0.24
N LEU A 712 32.55 -1.87 -1.05
CA LEU A 712 32.98 -0.99 -2.13
C LEU A 712 33.73 0.23 -1.59
N SER A 713 35.04 0.23 -1.73
CA SER A 713 35.91 1.37 -1.44
C SER A 713 36.03 2.30 -2.65
N SER A 714 36.49 3.52 -2.42
CA SER A 714 36.81 4.47 -3.49
C SER A 714 37.81 3.90 -4.50
N ASP A 715 38.73 3.01 -4.07
CA ASP A 715 39.69 2.37 -4.93
C ASP A 715 39.05 1.31 -5.83
N ILE A 716 38.11 0.51 -5.28
CA ILE A 716 37.33 -0.45 -6.05
C ILE A 716 36.48 0.27 -7.10
N LEU A 717 35.78 1.33 -6.70
CA LEU A 717 34.91 2.11 -7.60
C LEU A 717 35.69 2.77 -8.76
N LYS A 718 36.96 3.14 -8.55
CA LYS A 718 37.83 3.72 -9.57
C LYS A 718 38.54 2.67 -10.44
N SER A 719 38.59 1.42 -9.99
CA SER A 719 39.18 0.31 -10.76
C SER A 719 38.25 -0.05 -11.93
N PRO A 720 38.79 -0.25 -13.14
CA PRO A 720 37.99 -0.75 -14.26
C PRO A 720 37.31 -2.09 -13.94
N LEU A 721 37.96 -2.92 -13.17
CA LEU A 721 37.50 -4.25 -12.79
C LEU A 721 38.05 -4.65 -11.43
N TYR A 722 37.21 -5.26 -10.59
CA TYR A 722 37.65 -5.83 -9.30
C TYR A 722 37.00 -7.19 -9.10
N MET A 723 37.82 -8.20 -8.75
CA MET A 723 37.37 -9.56 -8.45
C MET A 723 37.39 -9.79 -6.95
N TYR A 724 36.22 -10.15 -6.40
CA TYR A 724 36.10 -10.48 -4.98
C TYR A 724 36.82 -11.76 -4.61
N PRO A 725 37.18 -11.95 -3.33
CA PRO A 725 37.76 -13.20 -2.86
C PRO A 725 36.84 -14.39 -3.15
N ILE A 726 37.42 -15.47 -3.67
CA ILE A 726 36.67 -16.66 -4.05
C ILE A 726 36.69 -17.65 -2.88
N LYS A 727 35.51 -18.13 -2.46
CA LYS A 727 35.37 -19.11 -1.39
C LYS A 727 35.87 -20.48 -1.86
N SER A 728 36.69 -21.18 -1.04
CA SER A 728 37.05 -22.56 -1.29
C SER A 728 35.84 -23.49 -1.25
N ILE A 729 35.81 -24.49 -2.11
CA ILE A 729 34.70 -25.46 -2.15
C ILE A 729 35.21 -26.85 -1.76
N LYS A 730 34.40 -27.65 -1.07
CA LYS A 730 34.74 -29.03 -0.70
C LYS A 730 34.24 -30.00 -1.76
N LYS A 731 35.15 -30.81 -2.33
CA LYS A 731 34.81 -31.87 -3.28
C LYS A 731 33.87 -32.88 -2.60
N SER A 732 32.77 -33.22 -3.29
CA SER A 732 31.80 -34.18 -2.80
C SER A 732 31.59 -35.31 -3.81
N ALA A 733 31.42 -36.53 -3.32
CA ALA A 733 31.01 -37.66 -4.12
C ALA A 733 29.60 -37.54 -4.72
N SER A 734 28.83 -36.58 -4.26
CA SER A 734 27.49 -36.28 -4.79
C SER A 734 27.53 -35.47 -6.09
N TRP A 735 28.69 -34.94 -6.52
CA TRP A 735 28.75 -34.15 -7.74
C TRP A 735 28.43 -35.03 -8.97
N GLY A 736 27.45 -34.60 -9.76
CA GLY A 736 26.97 -35.34 -10.92
C GLY A 736 26.04 -36.52 -10.60
N VAL A 737 25.75 -36.76 -9.32
CA VAL A 737 24.90 -37.88 -8.89
C VAL A 737 23.44 -37.45 -8.84
N LYS A 738 22.56 -38.26 -9.43
CA LYS A 738 21.11 -38.11 -9.30
C LYS A 738 20.65 -38.78 -8.02
N ARG A 739 19.84 -38.08 -7.22
CA ARG A 739 19.21 -38.65 -6.01
C ARG A 739 18.13 -39.68 -6.34
N SER A 740 17.53 -39.56 -7.52
CA SER A 740 16.56 -40.49 -8.07
C SER A 740 16.62 -40.46 -9.60
N VAL A 741 16.00 -41.42 -10.25
CA VAL A 741 15.96 -41.49 -11.73
C VAL A 741 15.35 -40.20 -12.33
N TRP A 742 14.49 -39.56 -11.60
CA TRP A 742 13.73 -38.37 -12.01
C TRP A 742 14.36 -37.05 -11.58
N SER A 743 15.42 -37.08 -10.74
CA SER A 743 16.06 -35.84 -10.29
C SER A 743 17.16 -35.39 -11.26
N GLU A 744 17.39 -34.10 -11.35
CA GLU A 744 18.60 -33.58 -11.98
C GLU A 744 19.84 -33.98 -11.17
N PRO A 745 21.01 -34.17 -11.83
CA PRO A 745 22.25 -34.41 -11.13
C PRO A 745 22.64 -33.21 -10.27
N PHE A 746 23.21 -33.48 -9.09
CA PHE A 746 23.74 -32.42 -8.25
C PHE A 746 24.99 -31.82 -8.86
N ASN A 747 24.93 -30.63 -9.39
CA ASN A 747 26.08 -29.87 -9.85
C ASN A 747 26.56 -28.96 -8.72
N PRO A 748 27.91 -28.92 -8.45
CA PRO A 748 28.46 -27.90 -7.59
C PRO A 748 28.31 -26.53 -8.24
N ASN A 749 28.29 -25.48 -7.43
CA ASN A 749 28.33 -24.11 -7.92
C ASN A 749 29.42 -23.32 -7.20
N LEU A 750 30.31 -22.71 -7.97
CA LEU A 750 31.32 -21.75 -7.52
C LEU A 750 30.91 -20.39 -8.07
N GLU A 751 30.40 -19.55 -7.23
CA GLU A 751 30.03 -18.16 -7.59
C GLU A 751 31.31 -17.30 -7.65
N LEU A 752 31.54 -16.68 -8.78
CA LEU A 752 32.55 -15.65 -8.97
C LEU A 752 31.86 -14.30 -9.00
N THR A 753 32.23 -13.40 -8.11
CA THR A 753 31.69 -12.04 -8.06
C THR A 753 32.74 -11.07 -8.57
N ILE A 754 32.34 -10.27 -9.57
CA ILE A 754 33.22 -9.30 -10.23
C ILE A 754 32.48 -7.98 -10.29
N PHE A 755 33.11 -6.92 -9.80
CA PHE A 755 32.64 -5.55 -9.99
C PHE A 755 33.31 -4.95 -11.21
N SER A 756 32.52 -4.35 -12.11
CA SER A 756 33.00 -3.63 -13.29
C SER A 756 32.53 -2.18 -13.25
N SER A 757 33.41 -1.23 -13.46
CA SER A 757 33.04 0.19 -13.56
C SER A 757 32.48 0.58 -14.94
N THR A 758 32.56 -0.34 -15.93
CA THR A 758 32.15 -0.10 -17.32
C THR A 758 31.49 -1.33 -17.92
N ASN A 759 30.74 -1.14 -18.98
CA ASN A 759 30.23 -2.24 -19.82
C ASN A 759 31.32 -2.66 -20.80
N LYS A 760 31.87 -3.86 -20.64
CA LYS A 760 32.94 -4.36 -21.54
C LYS A 760 32.95 -5.89 -21.59
N GLU A 761 33.38 -6.45 -22.72
CA GLU A 761 33.64 -7.88 -22.87
C GLU A 761 35.00 -8.21 -22.30
N TYR A 762 35.07 -9.25 -21.49
CA TYR A 762 36.31 -9.78 -20.91
C TYR A 762 36.44 -11.28 -21.13
N GLN A 763 37.67 -11.74 -21.19
CA GLN A 763 37.99 -13.15 -21.25
C GLN A 763 38.38 -13.64 -19.85
N LEU A 764 37.58 -14.59 -19.31
CA LEU A 764 37.82 -15.22 -18.04
C LEU A 764 38.34 -16.64 -18.27
N SER A 765 39.46 -16.99 -17.65
CA SER A 765 40.03 -18.31 -17.68
C SER A 765 40.25 -18.86 -16.28
N ILE A 766 40.08 -20.16 -16.09
CA ILE A 766 40.47 -20.83 -14.86
C ILE A 766 41.63 -21.78 -15.20
N VAL A 767 42.73 -21.66 -14.44
CA VAL A 767 43.91 -22.47 -14.63
C VAL A 767 44.18 -23.33 -13.40
N ASP A 768 44.76 -24.51 -13.63
CA ASP A 768 45.27 -25.41 -12.58
C ASP A 768 46.60 -24.93 -12.01
N SER A 769 47.17 -25.66 -11.04
CA SER A 769 48.44 -25.37 -10.42
C SER A 769 49.65 -25.50 -11.39
N ASN A 770 49.48 -26.13 -12.54
CA ASN A 770 50.50 -26.30 -13.58
C ASN A 770 50.36 -25.21 -14.67
N GLY A 771 49.37 -24.32 -14.57
CA GLY A 771 49.08 -23.27 -15.55
C GLY A 771 48.25 -23.73 -16.74
N ASN A 772 47.67 -24.94 -16.72
CA ASN A 772 46.82 -25.42 -17.79
C ASN A 772 45.42 -24.81 -17.63
N THR A 773 44.87 -24.28 -18.73
CA THR A 773 43.51 -23.76 -18.74
C THR A 773 42.49 -24.89 -18.67
N VAL A 774 41.70 -24.94 -17.62
CA VAL A 774 40.64 -25.93 -17.38
C VAL A 774 39.27 -25.43 -17.78
N TYR A 775 39.08 -24.12 -17.75
CA TYR A 775 37.82 -23.45 -18.14
C TYR A 775 38.13 -22.09 -18.79
N ASN A 776 37.36 -21.74 -19.79
CA ASN A 776 37.48 -20.46 -20.48
C ASN A 776 36.11 -20.01 -20.95
N ILE A 777 35.77 -18.74 -20.69
CA ILE A 777 34.56 -18.09 -21.15
C ILE A 777 34.85 -16.66 -21.55
N SER A 778 34.23 -16.20 -22.64
CA SER A 778 34.18 -14.81 -23.01
C SER A 778 32.76 -14.33 -22.69
N ASP A 779 32.65 -13.31 -21.86
CA ASP A 779 31.36 -12.80 -21.44
C ASP A 779 31.41 -11.26 -21.37
N LYS A 780 30.24 -10.67 -21.53
CA LYS A 780 30.05 -9.24 -21.40
C LYS A 780 29.75 -8.92 -19.92
N PHE A 781 30.63 -8.16 -19.29
CA PHE A 781 30.37 -7.65 -17.97
C PHE A 781 29.67 -6.31 -18.08
N ASP A 782 28.56 -6.21 -17.38
CA ASP A 782 27.86 -4.96 -17.24
C ASP A 782 28.45 -4.12 -16.11
N ARG A 783 28.27 -2.80 -16.18
CA ARG A 783 28.65 -1.91 -15.10
C ARG A 783 27.90 -2.31 -13.82
N GLY A 784 28.65 -2.47 -12.71
CA GLY A 784 28.14 -2.97 -11.43
C GLY A 784 28.64 -4.37 -11.12
N PHE A 785 27.85 -5.12 -10.36
CA PHE A 785 28.18 -6.49 -9.99
C PHE A 785 27.79 -7.49 -11.08
N ASN A 786 28.73 -8.37 -11.39
CA ASN A 786 28.54 -9.50 -12.29
C ASN A 786 28.74 -10.79 -11.51
N PHE A 787 27.77 -11.69 -11.54
CA PHE A 787 27.81 -12.97 -10.86
C PHE A 787 27.92 -14.07 -11.91
N ILE A 788 28.99 -14.86 -11.82
CA ILE A 788 29.25 -15.95 -12.74
C ILE A 788 29.20 -17.25 -11.96
N ASP A 789 28.26 -18.10 -12.31
CA ASP A 789 28.11 -19.42 -11.76
C ASP A 789 28.97 -20.43 -12.54
N TYR A 790 29.89 -21.06 -11.88
CA TYR A 790 30.75 -22.07 -12.47
C TYR A 790 30.48 -23.44 -11.85
N ASP A 791 30.09 -24.41 -12.68
CA ASP A 791 29.77 -25.78 -12.26
C ASP A 791 30.97 -26.70 -11.99
N LEU A 792 32.17 -26.16 -12.02
CA LEU A 792 33.44 -26.84 -11.79
C LEU A 792 33.77 -27.98 -12.80
N LYS A 793 33.19 -27.92 -14.00
CA LYS A 793 33.51 -28.87 -15.09
C LYS A 793 34.64 -28.37 -15.98
N HIS A 794 35.37 -29.29 -16.53
CA HIS A 794 36.34 -28.97 -17.58
C HIS A 794 35.64 -28.63 -18.91
N ASN A 795 36.10 -27.58 -19.61
CA ASN A 795 35.62 -27.28 -20.95
C ASN A 795 35.87 -28.44 -21.95
N GLN A 796 36.94 -29.17 -21.75
CA GLN A 796 37.35 -30.27 -22.63
C GLN A 796 36.67 -31.61 -22.27
N ASN A 797 36.21 -31.77 -21.03
CA ASN A 797 35.55 -32.97 -20.54
C ASN A 797 34.23 -32.63 -19.89
N LYS A 798 33.15 -32.58 -20.68
CA LYS A 798 31.80 -32.18 -20.22
C LYS A 798 31.24 -33.05 -19.09
N ASN A 799 31.81 -34.22 -18.83
CA ASN A 799 31.35 -35.15 -17.79
C ASN A 799 32.24 -35.20 -16.55
N GLY A 800 33.39 -34.49 -16.55
CA GLY A 800 34.34 -34.50 -15.46
C GLY A 800 34.41 -33.20 -14.68
N TYR A 801 34.32 -33.30 -13.36
CA TYR A 801 34.55 -32.17 -12.45
C TYR A 801 36.02 -32.03 -12.15
N LEU A 802 36.43 -30.79 -11.83
CA LEU A 802 37.81 -30.50 -11.39
C LEU A 802 38.20 -31.34 -10.17
N ASP A 803 39.46 -31.71 -10.08
CA ASP A 803 40.00 -32.46 -8.95
C ASP A 803 40.32 -31.57 -7.76
N LYS A 804 40.61 -32.17 -6.61
CA LYS A 804 41.16 -31.46 -5.47
C LYS A 804 42.49 -30.79 -5.84
N GLY A 805 42.61 -29.51 -5.46
CA GLY A 805 43.79 -28.72 -5.80
C GLY A 805 43.58 -27.23 -5.69
N SER A 806 44.63 -26.49 -6.01
CA SER A 806 44.58 -25.03 -6.10
C SER A 806 44.37 -24.61 -7.55
N TYR A 807 43.48 -23.64 -7.74
CA TYR A 807 43.14 -23.09 -9.04
C TYR A 807 43.21 -21.57 -8.99
N LYS A 808 43.43 -20.95 -10.14
CA LYS A 808 43.40 -19.49 -10.30
C LYS A 808 42.36 -19.10 -11.33
N VAL A 809 41.56 -18.08 -11.00
CA VAL A 809 40.76 -17.36 -11.98
C VAL A 809 41.56 -16.20 -12.51
N LEU A 810 41.67 -16.10 -13.82
CA LEU A 810 42.39 -15.06 -14.55
C LEU A 810 41.40 -14.28 -15.41
N ILE A 811 41.45 -12.96 -15.34
CA ILE A 811 40.76 -12.08 -16.29
C ILE A 811 41.81 -11.20 -16.96
N ILE A 812 41.83 -11.25 -18.27
CA ILE A 812 42.78 -10.48 -19.09
C ILE A 812 42.14 -9.14 -19.41
N THR A 813 42.77 -8.03 -19.05
CA THR A 813 42.37 -6.68 -19.38
C THR A 813 43.40 -6.00 -20.27
N ASP A 814 43.05 -4.84 -20.83
CA ASP A 814 43.99 -4.08 -21.69
C ASP A 814 45.22 -3.52 -20.95
N LYS A 815 45.18 -3.50 -19.62
CA LYS A 815 46.19 -2.86 -18.78
C LYS A 815 46.87 -3.83 -17.86
N ASP A 816 46.15 -4.75 -17.25
CA ASP A 816 46.63 -5.68 -16.24
C ASP A 816 45.83 -6.99 -16.26
N ASN A 817 46.42 -8.04 -15.75
CA ASN A 817 45.73 -9.32 -15.50
C ASN A 817 45.25 -9.33 -14.07
N LEU A 818 43.96 -9.56 -13.87
CA LEU A 818 43.40 -9.84 -12.55
C LEU A 818 43.47 -11.32 -12.26
N GLU A 819 43.98 -11.68 -11.07
CA GLU A 819 44.01 -13.08 -10.64
C GLU A 819 43.47 -13.24 -9.21
N LYS A 820 42.75 -14.31 -8.98
CA LYS A 820 42.32 -14.77 -7.64
C LYS A 820 42.43 -16.27 -7.54
N GLU A 821 42.94 -16.73 -6.41
CA GLU A 821 43.07 -18.17 -6.12
C GLU A 821 41.86 -18.71 -5.38
N PHE A 822 41.52 -19.97 -5.66
CA PHE A 822 40.57 -20.74 -4.86
C PHE A 822 41.04 -22.18 -4.72
N GLN A 823 40.50 -22.92 -3.78
CA GLN A 823 40.84 -24.31 -3.53
C GLN A 823 39.60 -25.21 -3.59
N ILE A 824 39.81 -26.39 -4.22
CA ILE A 824 38.87 -27.52 -4.09
C ILE A 824 39.50 -28.45 -3.05
N LYS A 825 38.92 -28.52 -1.87
CA LYS A 825 39.41 -29.25 -0.70
C LYS A 825 38.91 -30.69 -0.66
#